data_1f995e780e488885e746bc3f983cda1f
#
_entry.id   1f995e780e488885e746bc3f983cda1f
#
_cell.length_a   1.000
_cell.length_b   1.000
_cell.length_c   1.000
_cell.angle_alpha   90.00
_cell.angle_beta   90.00
_cell.angle_gamma   90.00
#
_symmetry.space_group_name_H-M   'P 1'
#
loop_
_entity.id
_entity.type
_entity.pdbx_description
1 polymer ?
#
loop_
_entity_poly.entity_id
_entity_poly.type
_entity_poly.pdbx_seq_one_letter_code
_entity_poly.pdbx_strand_id
1 'polypeptide(L)'
;MNAPGSVACPEKYIGQSVPRANARRLLQGRGTYTDDLRFPRLAHAVFFRSPHAHARIVKLDLAQARAMPGVIAVVDGASLAKFCKPWVAVLGHLKGIKSPTQHAMAIDRACWQGEAVAAIVAQTRAQAEDALEKIAVEWEPLPAVTDMEDSLAGRQIIHPEFSDNICFTREFATDGVDAAFAKADLVVEETYEFGRHTGVTLEGRALLADYNSAEHTLTVHHSTQAPHMMQDIFSRHLDIPEANVRVIAKDVGGSFGIKVHVYADEMATAALAVMLKRPVKFIADRMESFLSDIHAREHKIKLRLACTQAGEILAFDLDDLTGIGPYSVYPRTSGIEGNQVVNLTGGPYKHQQYRAKLNVVFTNKNVTCQYRAVGHPIAVAITEGIVDLAANKLGLDPAEFRRRNLVPDDAYPHTSASGMKMEKLSHQQCLDKLLTLMNYDALRAEQVVLRQRGVYRGIGLAAMIEVTNPSPAFYGVGGARISSQDGATLRLEPTGMVTCLVSVTEQGQGTEAVFAQIAADAVGVSVDRVRVITGDTAVTPYGGGTWASRGAGIGGEAVLQSGKVLRSNILDVAGAILQSSREMLDLKDNQVIDVRTGEVKMSLTELGRVAYFRPDTLPMDFQSELMVTRHYTPRGYGFAFTNGIQASLVEVDIDTGFVKLLKHWCVEDCGTIINPQLVDEQIRGGIVQGIGGAMTEHCLYSNDGQLQNGTMADYLVPMAGEMPDMILGHVVTPTKTSELGAKGAGEAGTAGAPGAIMNAINDALLPFKARVTAQPFTPERVLRALGKV
;
A
#
# COMPACT_ATOMS: atom_id res chain seq x y z
N MET A 1 -25.98 35.33 12.04
CA MET A 1 -24.87 34.45 11.70
C MET A 1 -23.61 35.26 11.94
N ASN A 2 -22.93 35.02 13.08
CA ASN A 2 -21.69 35.70 13.40
C ASN A 2 -20.60 35.22 12.45
N ALA A 3 -19.87 36.14 11.84
CA ALA A 3 -18.68 35.87 11.08
C ALA A 3 -17.66 35.15 12.00
N PRO A 4 -17.00 34.07 11.56
CA PRO A 4 -15.94 33.51 12.36
C PRO A 4 -14.81 34.53 12.49
N GLY A 5 -14.42 34.81 13.76
CA GLY A 5 -13.30 35.66 14.05
C GLY A 5 -12.07 35.23 13.27
N SER A 6 -11.30 36.18 12.75
CA SER A 6 -10.04 35.94 12.07
C SER A 6 -9.09 35.24 13.04
N VAL A 7 -8.93 33.91 12.86
CA VAL A 7 -7.83 33.18 13.48
C VAL A 7 -6.55 33.69 12.80
N ALA A 8 -5.60 34.21 13.57
CA ALA A 8 -4.32 34.65 13.03
C ALA A 8 -3.70 33.47 12.23
N CYS A 9 -3.30 33.70 10.98
CA CYS A 9 -2.62 32.70 10.17
C CYS A 9 -1.33 32.27 10.90
N PRO A 10 -1.08 30.96 11.08
CA PRO A 10 0.18 30.50 11.66
C PRO A 10 1.35 30.89 10.76
N GLU A 11 2.52 31.11 11.34
CA GLU A 11 3.73 31.42 10.54
C GLU A 11 4.08 30.31 9.52
N LYS A 12 3.69 29.06 9.82
CA LYS A 12 3.84 27.90 8.93
C LYS A 12 2.67 26.93 9.13
N TYR A 13 2.22 26.33 8.04
CA TYR A 13 1.18 25.28 8.06
C TYR A 13 1.76 23.87 8.21
N ILE A 14 2.99 23.63 7.71
CA ILE A 14 3.71 22.36 7.90
C ILE A 14 3.95 22.17 9.41
N GLY A 15 3.52 21.03 9.93
CA GLY A 15 3.56 20.70 11.37
C GLY A 15 2.27 21.02 12.12
N GLN A 16 1.26 21.58 11.46
CA GLN A 16 -0.05 21.88 12.04
C GLN A 16 -1.11 20.86 11.64
N SER A 17 -2.06 20.60 12.54
CA SER A 17 -3.22 19.73 12.27
C SER A 17 -4.30 20.49 11.49
N VAL A 18 -4.09 20.71 10.21
CA VAL A 18 -5.06 21.39 9.34
C VAL A 18 -6.20 20.42 8.99
N PRO A 19 -7.48 20.80 9.16
CA PRO A 19 -8.62 19.96 8.81
C PRO A 19 -8.65 19.61 7.31
N ARG A 20 -9.17 18.43 6.97
CA ARG A 20 -9.39 18.03 5.57
C ARG A 20 -10.45 18.91 4.91
N ALA A 21 -10.10 19.57 3.81
CA ALA A 21 -11.04 20.43 3.06
C ALA A 21 -12.25 19.63 2.51
N ASN A 22 -12.06 18.36 2.16
CA ASN A 22 -13.09 17.48 1.60
C ASN A 22 -13.95 16.76 2.65
N ALA A 23 -13.58 16.78 3.95
CA ALA A 23 -14.26 16.02 5.01
C ALA A 23 -15.76 16.33 5.08
N ARG A 24 -16.14 17.63 5.05
CA ARG A 24 -17.55 18.06 5.12
C ARG A 24 -18.38 17.49 3.97
N ARG A 25 -17.83 17.51 2.75
CA ARG A 25 -18.50 16.99 1.54
C ARG A 25 -18.72 15.47 1.67
N LEU A 26 -17.71 14.74 2.09
CA LEU A 26 -17.77 13.28 2.24
C LEU A 26 -18.73 12.86 3.36
N LEU A 27 -18.67 13.51 4.53
CA LEU A 27 -19.57 13.25 5.65
C LEU A 27 -21.04 13.56 5.35
N GLN A 28 -21.31 14.45 4.38
CA GLN A 28 -22.67 14.78 3.91
C GLN A 28 -23.16 13.83 2.80
N GLY A 29 -22.43 12.75 2.48
CA GLY A 29 -22.78 11.85 1.39
C GLY A 29 -22.66 12.47 -0.01
N ARG A 30 -21.80 13.47 -0.17
CA ARG A 30 -21.57 14.17 -1.46
C ARG A 30 -20.25 13.77 -2.10
N GLY A 31 -19.76 12.57 -1.80
CA GLY A 31 -18.70 11.93 -2.53
C GLY A 31 -19.12 11.63 -3.97
N THR A 32 -18.16 11.48 -4.88
CA THR A 32 -18.41 11.11 -6.27
C THR A 32 -17.56 9.88 -6.60
N TYR A 33 -18.09 8.72 -6.22
CA TYR A 33 -17.45 7.44 -6.47
C TYR A 33 -17.83 6.92 -7.86
N THR A 34 -17.10 5.95 -8.37
CA THR A 34 -17.34 5.43 -9.73
C THR A 34 -18.76 4.90 -9.91
N ASP A 35 -19.36 4.30 -8.87
CA ASP A 35 -20.75 3.80 -8.97
C ASP A 35 -21.81 4.92 -9.00
N ASP A 36 -21.51 6.11 -8.49
CA ASP A 36 -22.46 7.25 -8.53
C ASP A 36 -22.64 7.81 -9.94
N LEU A 37 -21.70 7.52 -10.84
CA LEU A 37 -21.71 8.10 -12.19
C LEU A 37 -22.84 7.52 -13.05
N ARG A 38 -23.48 8.40 -13.81
CA ARG A 38 -24.55 8.06 -14.77
C ARG A 38 -24.23 8.67 -16.12
N PHE A 39 -24.32 7.86 -17.17
CA PHE A 39 -24.01 8.27 -18.55
C PHE A 39 -25.16 7.91 -19.48
N PRO A 40 -25.41 8.68 -20.55
CA PRO A 40 -26.34 8.26 -21.60
C PRO A 40 -25.91 6.93 -22.20
N ARG A 41 -26.88 6.03 -22.44
CA ARG A 41 -26.64 4.69 -22.98
C ARG A 41 -25.72 3.80 -22.13
N LEU A 42 -25.52 4.10 -20.83
CA LEU A 42 -24.74 3.28 -19.92
C LEU A 42 -25.23 1.83 -19.94
N ALA A 43 -24.30 0.90 -20.00
CA ALA A 43 -24.53 -0.51 -19.87
C ALA A 43 -23.75 -1.06 -18.66
N HIS A 44 -24.22 -2.17 -18.10
CA HIS A 44 -23.62 -2.81 -16.93
C HIS A 44 -23.00 -4.15 -17.32
N ALA A 45 -21.75 -4.35 -16.98
CA ALA A 45 -21.06 -5.63 -17.13
C ALA A 45 -21.09 -6.41 -15.82
N VAL A 46 -21.33 -7.72 -15.94
CA VAL A 46 -21.14 -8.71 -14.90
C VAL A 46 -20.39 -9.89 -15.48
N PHE A 47 -19.69 -10.66 -14.63
CA PHE A 47 -18.82 -11.75 -15.07
C PHE A 47 -19.33 -13.10 -14.57
N PHE A 48 -19.46 -14.05 -15.48
CA PHE A 48 -19.56 -15.46 -15.12
C PHE A 48 -18.19 -15.96 -14.71
N ARG A 49 -18.08 -16.40 -13.47
CA ARG A 49 -16.81 -16.83 -12.87
C ARG A 49 -16.76 -18.34 -12.69
N SER A 50 -15.57 -18.91 -12.83
CA SER A 50 -15.36 -20.34 -12.60
C SER A 50 -15.73 -20.73 -11.18
N PRO A 51 -16.58 -21.77 -11.00
CA PRO A 51 -16.81 -22.39 -9.69
C PRO A 51 -15.66 -23.35 -9.29
N HIS A 52 -14.77 -23.69 -10.22
CA HIS A 52 -13.66 -24.59 -10.00
C HIS A 52 -12.35 -23.84 -9.82
N ALA A 53 -11.50 -24.37 -8.94
CA ALA A 53 -10.14 -23.85 -8.75
C ALA A 53 -9.21 -24.26 -9.89
N HIS A 54 -9.46 -25.41 -10.56
CA HIS A 54 -8.72 -25.84 -11.73
C HIS A 54 -9.61 -26.68 -12.62
N ALA A 55 -9.95 -26.21 -13.81
CA ALA A 55 -10.80 -26.95 -14.74
C ALA A 55 -10.59 -26.50 -16.18
N ARG A 56 -10.72 -27.43 -17.13
CA ARG A 56 -10.84 -27.11 -18.54
C ARG A 56 -12.25 -26.69 -18.91
N ILE A 57 -12.38 -25.71 -19.80
CA ILE A 57 -13.65 -25.27 -20.38
C ILE A 57 -13.86 -26.13 -21.66
N VAL A 58 -14.64 -27.23 -21.54
CA VAL A 58 -14.88 -28.12 -22.67
C VAL A 58 -15.87 -27.50 -23.64
N LYS A 59 -16.94 -26.90 -23.12
CA LYS A 59 -17.96 -26.23 -23.91
C LYS A 59 -18.55 -25.07 -23.12
N LEU A 60 -18.75 -23.95 -23.79
CA LEU A 60 -19.37 -22.76 -23.25
C LEU A 60 -20.57 -22.39 -24.12
N ASP A 61 -21.79 -22.51 -23.60
CA ASP A 61 -23.02 -22.16 -24.29
C ASP A 61 -23.60 -20.85 -23.75
N LEU A 62 -23.61 -19.85 -24.61
CA LEU A 62 -24.04 -18.48 -24.31
C LEU A 62 -25.39 -18.13 -24.97
N ALA A 63 -26.04 -19.08 -25.69
CA ALA A 63 -27.19 -18.78 -26.55
C ALA A 63 -28.40 -18.30 -25.72
N GLN A 64 -28.72 -18.98 -24.62
CA GLN A 64 -29.85 -18.60 -23.78
C GLN A 64 -29.63 -17.24 -23.11
N ALA A 65 -28.41 -16.98 -22.59
CA ALA A 65 -28.08 -15.69 -21.98
C ALA A 65 -28.19 -14.54 -22.98
N ARG A 66 -27.78 -14.75 -24.25
CA ARG A 66 -27.93 -13.75 -25.32
C ARG A 66 -29.37 -13.39 -25.66
N ALA A 67 -30.28 -14.33 -25.46
CA ALA A 67 -31.71 -14.14 -25.75
C ALA A 67 -32.50 -13.46 -24.62
N MET A 68 -31.87 -13.20 -23.49
CA MET A 68 -32.53 -12.58 -22.32
C MET A 68 -32.88 -11.11 -22.58
N PRO A 69 -34.05 -10.63 -22.10
CA PRO A 69 -34.47 -9.24 -22.26
C PRO A 69 -33.46 -8.26 -21.66
N GLY A 70 -33.11 -7.20 -22.42
CA GLY A 70 -32.19 -6.15 -21.95
C GLY A 70 -30.70 -6.52 -22.07
N VAL A 71 -30.37 -7.74 -22.43
CA VAL A 71 -28.98 -8.14 -22.73
C VAL A 71 -28.52 -7.51 -24.03
N ILE A 72 -27.35 -6.90 -24.01
CA ILE A 72 -26.75 -6.20 -25.15
C ILE A 72 -25.70 -7.09 -25.82
N ALA A 73 -24.89 -7.76 -24.99
CA ALA A 73 -23.87 -8.70 -25.46
C ALA A 73 -23.56 -9.75 -24.39
N VAL A 74 -23.19 -10.94 -24.85
CA VAL A 74 -22.56 -11.99 -24.02
C VAL A 74 -21.29 -12.43 -24.74
N VAL A 75 -20.15 -12.27 -24.10
CA VAL A 75 -18.81 -12.35 -24.70
C VAL A 75 -17.97 -13.38 -23.96
N ASP A 76 -17.31 -14.28 -24.68
CA ASP A 76 -16.33 -15.23 -24.17
C ASP A 76 -14.89 -14.67 -24.24
N GLY A 77 -13.95 -15.36 -23.58
CA GLY A 77 -12.55 -14.96 -23.51
C GLY A 77 -11.89 -14.88 -24.90
N ALA A 78 -12.16 -15.82 -25.80
CA ALA A 78 -11.58 -15.83 -27.15
C ALA A 78 -12.06 -14.67 -28.03
N SER A 79 -13.32 -14.28 -27.88
CA SER A 79 -13.89 -13.11 -28.57
C SER A 79 -13.33 -11.80 -28.04
N LEU A 80 -13.15 -11.70 -26.71
CA LEU A 80 -12.59 -10.51 -26.07
C LEU A 80 -11.09 -10.33 -26.35
N ALA A 81 -10.34 -11.42 -26.48
CA ALA A 81 -8.90 -11.40 -26.79
C ALA A 81 -8.56 -10.69 -28.12
N LYS A 82 -9.54 -10.49 -28.99
CA LYS A 82 -9.38 -9.69 -30.22
C LYS A 82 -9.32 -8.18 -29.95
N PHE A 83 -9.78 -7.74 -28.76
CA PHE A 83 -9.83 -6.34 -28.34
C PHE A 83 -8.92 -6.01 -27.17
N CYS A 84 -8.43 -7.03 -26.44
CA CYS A 84 -7.53 -6.87 -25.30
C CYS A 84 -6.35 -7.85 -25.41
N LYS A 85 -5.14 -7.31 -25.56
CA LYS A 85 -3.91 -8.12 -25.59
C LYS A 85 -3.64 -8.71 -24.21
N PRO A 86 -3.16 -9.95 -24.13
CA PRO A 86 -2.76 -10.56 -22.87
C PRO A 86 -1.48 -9.92 -22.31
N TRP A 87 -1.13 -10.30 -21.06
CA TRP A 87 0.07 -9.82 -20.38
C TRP A 87 0.81 -10.94 -19.65
N VAL A 88 2.08 -10.67 -19.34
CA VAL A 88 2.95 -11.51 -18.53
C VAL A 88 3.62 -10.64 -17.46
N ALA A 89 3.53 -11.04 -16.20
CA ALA A 89 4.00 -10.25 -15.05
C ALA A 89 5.38 -10.70 -14.58
N VAL A 90 6.43 -10.23 -15.25
CA VAL A 90 7.83 -10.47 -14.90
C VAL A 90 8.61 -9.16 -14.79
N LEU A 91 9.62 -9.13 -13.93
CA LEU A 91 10.57 -8.03 -13.80
C LEU A 91 11.96 -8.50 -14.20
N GLY A 92 12.58 -7.88 -15.19
CA GLY A 92 13.82 -8.35 -15.82
C GLY A 92 15.05 -8.42 -14.89
N HIS A 93 15.04 -7.70 -13.76
CA HIS A 93 16.12 -7.77 -12.77
C HIS A 93 15.99 -8.97 -11.80
N LEU A 94 14.81 -9.58 -11.70
CA LEU A 94 14.59 -10.82 -10.96
C LEU A 94 14.89 -12.01 -11.89
N LYS A 95 16.14 -12.43 -11.88
CA LYS A 95 16.62 -13.49 -12.79
C LYS A 95 15.87 -14.79 -12.58
N GLY A 96 15.41 -15.39 -13.67
CA GLY A 96 14.69 -16.68 -13.64
C GLY A 96 13.21 -16.57 -13.25
N ILE A 97 12.69 -15.36 -12.97
CA ILE A 97 11.25 -15.19 -12.72
C ILE A 97 10.44 -15.56 -13.96
N LYS A 98 9.35 -16.29 -13.78
CA LYS A 98 8.43 -16.68 -14.83
C LYS A 98 6.97 -16.49 -14.36
N SER A 99 6.09 -16.24 -15.30
CA SER A 99 4.64 -16.22 -15.12
C SER A 99 3.98 -16.66 -16.42
N PRO A 100 2.88 -17.41 -16.38
CA PRO A 100 2.14 -17.73 -17.59
C PRO A 100 1.49 -16.48 -18.17
N THR A 101 1.10 -16.57 -19.44
CA THR A 101 0.31 -15.53 -20.11
C THR A 101 -1.08 -15.46 -19.52
N GLN A 102 -1.52 -14.27 -19.08
CA GLN A 102 -2.85 -14.03 -18.56
C GLN A 102 -3.69 -13.23 -19.56
N HIS A 103 -4.93 -13.68 -19.81
CA HIS A 103 -5.94 -13.00 -20.59
C HIS A 103 -6.93 -12.24 -19.69
N ALA A 104 -7.67 -11.29 -20.26
CA ALA A 104 -8.71 -10.56 -19.55
C ALA A 104 -9.92 -11.43 -19.13
N MET A 105 -10.09 -12.58 -19.75
CA MET A 105 -10.98 -13.68 -19.33
C MET A 105 -10.35 -15.00 -19.74
N ALA A 106 -10.60 -16.06 -18.99
CA ALA A 106 -10.16 -17.41 -19.31
C ALA A 106 -10.68 -17.86 -20.68
N ILE A 107 -9.84 -18.55 -21.46
CA ILE A 107 -10.20 -18.99 -22.82
C ILE A 107 -10.51 -20.51 -22.82
N ASP A 108 -9.59 -21.33 -22.35
CA ASP A 108 -9.66 -22.79 -22.41
C ASP A 108 -9.61 -23.47 -21.04
N ARG A 109 -9.16 -22.72 -20.02
CA ARG A 109 -8.96 -23.25 -18.67
C ARG A 109 -9.09 -22.16 -17.62
N ALA A 110 -9.78 -22.49 -16.52
CA ALA A 110 -9.78 -21.69 -15.30
C ALA A 110 -8.75 -22.26 -14.32
N CYS A 111 -8.01 -21.36 -13.65
CA CYS A 111 -6.89 -21.69 -12.77
C CYS A 111 -7.12 -21.34 -11.30
N TRP A 112 -8.19 -20.62 -10.97
CA TRP A 112 -8.66 -20.44 -9.57
C TRP A 112 -10.18 -20.27 -9.55
N GLN A 113 -10.81 -20.55 -8.40
CA GLN A 113 -12.22 -20.25 -8.16
C GLN A 113 -12.44 -18.73 -8.18
N GLY A 114 -13.29 -18.25 -9.08
CA GLY A 114 -13.54 -16.81 -9.25
C GLY A 114 -12.93 -16.21 -10.51
N GLU A 115 -12.13 -16.95 -11.30
CA GLU A 115 -11.61 -16.47 -12.57
C GLU A 115 -12.74 -16.21 -13.57
N ALA A 116 -12.73 -15.03 -14.21
CA ALA A 116 -13.75 -14.64 -15.17
C ALA A 116 -13.65 -15.48 -16.45
N VAL A 117 -14.78 -16.03 -16.93
CA VAL A 117 -14.88 -16.92 -18.09
C VAL A 117 -15.69 -16.30 -19.21
N ALA A 118 -16.78 -15.62 -18.87
CA ALA A 118 -17.61 -14.89 -19.80
C ALA A 118 -18.11 -13.59 -19.18
N ALA A 119 -18.39 -12.59 -20.02
CA ALA A 119 -18.97 -11.32 -19.61
C ALA A 119 -20.34 -11.15 -20.20
N ILE A 120 -21.28 -10.66 -19.39
CA ILE A 120 -22.59 -10.21 -19.84
C ILE A 120 -22.67 -8.70 -19.72
N VAL A 121 -23.12 -8.05 -20.79
CA VAL A 121 -23.40 -6.61 -20.80
C VAL A 121 -24.89 -6.40 -21.05
N ALA A 122 -25.58 -5.74 -20.12
CA ALA A 122 -27.02 -5.46 -20.22
C ALA A 122 -27.35 -3.99 -19.91
N GLN A 123 -28.61 -3.60 -20.13
CA GLN A 123 -29.10 -2.25 -19.86
C GLN A 123 -29.09 -1.90 -18.38
N THR A 124 -29.31 -2.90 -17.50
CA THR A 124 -29.23 -2.78 -16.04
C THR A 124 -28.39 -3.91 -15.47
N ARG A 125 -27.83 -3.73 -14.27
CA ARG A 125 -27.10 -4.75 -13.55
C ARG A 125 -27.96 -5.99 -13.27
N ALA A 126 -29.21 -5.81 -12.81
CA ALA A 126 -30.13 -6.92 -12.53
C ALA A 126 -30.38 -7.78 -13.77
N GLN A 127 -30.59 -7.18 -14.95
CA GLN A 127 -30.74 -7.95 -16.20
C GLN A 127 -29.49 -8.73 -16.57
N ALA A 128 -28.31 -8.19 -16.27
CA ALA A 128 -27.06 -8.87 -16.52
C ALA A 128 -26.88 -10.06 -15.54
N GLU A 129 -27.21 -9.87 -14.27
CA GLU A 129 -27.19 -10.92 -13.24
C GLU A 129 -28.18 -12.05 -13.52
N ASP A 130 -29.42 -11.73 -13.89
CA ASP A 130 -30.42 -12.74 -14.30
C ASP A 130 -29.95 -13.57 -15.50
N ALA A 131 -29.21 -12.97 -16.41
CA ALA A 131 -28.69 -13.65 -17.59
C ALA A 131 -27.47 -14.54 -17.27
N LEU A 132 -26.72 -14.31 -16.17
CA LEU A 132 -25.65 -15.20 -15.72
C LEU A 132 -26.13 -16.63 -15.48
N GLU A 133 -27.33 -16.79 -14.93
CA GLU A 133 -27.93 -18.09 -14.65
C GLU A 133 -28.24 -18.91 -15.92
N LYS A 134 -28.26 -18.27 -17.09
CA LYS A 134 -28.54 -18.89 -18.39
C LYS A 134 -27.27 -19.30 -19.16
N ILE A 135 -26.09 -19.06 -18.58
CA ILE A 135 -24.82 -19.56 -19.12
C ILE A 135 -24.67 -21.03 -18.72
N ALA A 136 -24.45 -21.89 -19.72
CA ALA A 136 -24.15 -23.30 -19.47
C ALA A 136 -22.68 -23.59 -19.83
N VAL A 137 -21.97 -24.22 -18.92
CA VAL A 137 -20.55 -24.61 -19.12
C VAL A 137 -20.40 -26.10 -18.83
N GLU A 138 -19.78 -26.81 -19.77
CA GLU A 138 -19.30 -28.16 -19.55
C GLU A 138 -17.83 -28.08 -19.09
N TRP A 139 -17.58 -28.52 -17.87
CA TRP A 139 -16.27 -28.50 -17.25
C TRP A 139 -15.63 -29.88 -17.23
N GLU A 140 -14.32 -29.93 -17.47
CA GLU A 140 -13.46 -31.06 -17.10
C GLU A 140 -12.64 -30.63 -15.87
N PRO A 141 -13.02 -31.02 -14.66
CA PRO A 141 -12.26 -30.71 -13.46
C PRO A 141 -10.85 -31.30 -13.53
N LEU A 142 -9.85 -30.52 -13.16
CA LEU A 142 -8.44 -30.89 -13.07
C LEU A 142 -8.02 -30.91 -11.59
N PRO A 143 -6.98 -31.70 -11.22
CA PRO A 143 -6.44 -31.63 -9.86
C PRO A 143 -5.99 -30.21 -9.51
N ALA A 144 -6.45 -29.72 -8.36
CA ALA A 144 -6.04 -28.44 -7.82
C ALA A 144 -4.82 -28.58 -6.90
N VAL A 145 -3.89 -27.62 -6.99
CA VAL A 145 -2.71 -27.53 -6.13
C VAL A 145 -2.90 -26.35 -5.20
N THR A 146 -3.24 -26.61 -3.95
CA THR A 146 -3.52 -25.57 -2.93
C THR A 146 -2.43 -25.48 -1.86
N ASP A 147 -1.70 -26.57 -1.63
CA ASP A 147 -0.59 -26.60 -0.69
C ASP A 147 0.71 -26.15 -1.37
N MET A 148 1.50 -25.31 -0.67
CA MET A 148 2.73 -24.75 -1.22
C MET A 148 3.87 -25.79 -1.29
N GLU A 149 3.93 -26.73 -0.35
CA GLU A 149 4.96 -27.79 -0.33
C GLU A 149 4.70 -28.81 -1.46
N ASP A 150 3.43 -29.14 -1.70
CA ASP A 150 3.03 -29.99 -2.84
C ASP A 150 3.31 -29.30 -4.18
N SER A 151 3.09 -28.00 -4.25
CA SER A 151 3.42 -27.18 -5.41
C SER A 151 4.94 -27.17 -5.67
N LEU A 152 5.74 -26.94 -4.63
CA LEU A 152 7.21 -26.95 -4.73
C LEU A 152 7.73 -28.32 -5.14
N ALA A 153 7.10 -29.39 -4.64
CA ALA A 153 7.46 -30.77 -5.00
C ALA A 153 7.10 -31.13 -6.46
N GLY A 154 6.31 -30.31 -7.17
CA GLY A 154 5.94 -30.51 -8.56
C GLY A 154 5.09 -31.78 -8.81
N ARG A 155 4.32 -32.23 -7.80
CA ARG A 155 3.50 -33.45 -7.91
C ARG A 155 2.43 -33.32 -8.99
N GLN A 156 1.89 -32.12 -9.15
CA GLN A 156 0.93 -31.74 -10.18
C GLN A 156 1.37 -30.39 -10.75
N ILE A 157 1.48 -30.29 -12.07
CA ILE A 157 1.85 -29.04 -12.75
C ILE A 157 0.59 -28.28 -13.13
N ILE A 158 0.51 -27.00 -12.69
CA ILE A 158 -0.64 -26.12 -12.95
C ILE A 158 -0.62 -25.64 -14.39
N HIS A 159 0.56 -25.24 -14.89
CA HIS A 159 0.76 -24.66 -16.22
C HIS A 159 1.61 -25.60 -17.08
N PRO A 160 1.00 -26.29 -18.07
CA PRO A 160 1.71 -27.29 -18.88
C PRO A 160 2.92 -26.76 -19.66
N GLU A 161 2.96 -25.45 -19.90
CA GLU A 161 4.09 -24.79 -20.55
C GLU A 161 5.34 -24.69 -19.67
N PHE A 162 5.24 -24.99 -18.38
CA PHE A 162 6.36 -25.03 -17.45
C PHE A 162 6.66 -26.44 -16.98
N SER A 163 7.91 -26.70 -16.62
CA SER A 163 8.38 -27.99 -16.08
C SER A 163 8.11 -28.16 -14.59
N ASP A 164 7.77 -27.08 -13.90
CA ASP A 164 7.53 -27.00 -12.45
C ASP A 164 6.57 -25.85 -12.12
N ASN A 165 6.15 -25.75 -10.85
CA ASN A 165 5.29 -24.67 -10.38
C ASN A 165 6.08 -23.52 -9.72
N ILE A 166 7.39 -23.42 -9.91
CA ILE A 166 8.20 -22.37 -9.29
C ILE A 166 8.14 -21.11 -10.17
N CYS A 167 7.61 -20.03 -9.61
CA CYS A 167 7.61 -18.72 -10.24
C CYS A 167 8.97 -18.04 -10.17
N PHE A 168 9.61 -18.12 -9.00
CA PHE A 168 10.88 -17.42 -8.72
C PHE A 168 11.63 -18.09 -7.59
N THR A 169 12.95 -18.15 -7.70
CA THR A 169 13.85 -18.60 -6.63
C THR A 169 14.94 -17.57 -6.44
N ARG A 170 15.30 -17.31 -5.18
CA ARG A 170 16.45 -16.47 -4.81
C ARG A 170 17.21 -17.13 -3.67
N GLU A 171 18.51 -17.27 -3.88
CA GLU A 171 19.44 -17.78 -2.86
C GLU A 171 20.66 -16.87 -2.77
N PHE A 172 21.10 -16.56 -1.56
CA PHE A 172 22.39 -15.94 -1.31
C PHE A 172 22.87 -16.23 0.12
N ALA A 173 24.19 -16.12 0.34
CA ALA A 173 24.80 -16.18 1.65
C ALA A 173 26.02 -15.25 1.71
N THR A 174 26.28 -14.67 2.88
CA THR A 174 27.56 -14.01 3.15
C THR A 174 28.64 -15.07 3.47
N ASP A 175 29.91 -14.78 3.15
CA ASP A 175 30.98 -15.77 3.21
C ASP A 175 31.23 -16.34 4.62
N GLY A 176 30.86 -15.60 5.69
CA GLY A 176 31.13 -15.99 7.09
C GLY A 176 29.97 -16.66 7.82
N VAL A 177 28.82 -16.94 7.17
CA VAL A 177 27.61 -17.39 7.86
C VAL A 177 27.80 -18.72 8.60
N ASP A 178 28.44 -19.72 7.99
CA ASP A 178 28.67 -21.02 8.64
C ASP A 178 29.65 -20.91 9.83
N ALA A 179 30.66 -20.07 9.71
CA ALA A 179 31.58 -19.79 10.80
C ALA A 179 30.88 -19.06 11.97
N ALA A 180 29.95 -18.17 11.69
CA ALA A 180 29.15 -17.48 12.72
C ALA A 180 28.25 -18.46 13.48
N PHE A 181 27.57 -19.37 12.78
CA PHE A 181 26.76 -20.41 13.40
C PHE A 181 27.62 -21.39 14.23
N ALA A 182 28.81 -21.75 13.73
CA ALA A 182 29.72 -22.63 14.46
C ALA A 182 30.32 -22.02 15.75
N LYS A 183 30.46 -20.70 15.80
CA LYS A 183 30.98 -19.95 16.97
C LYS A 183 29.91 -19.54 17.97
N ALA A 184 28.64 -19.69 17.64
CA ALA A 184 27.52 -19.24 18.45
C ALA A 184 27.45 -20.07 19.76
N ASP A 185 27.25 -19.39 20.90
CA ASP A 185 26.94 -20.04 22.17
C ASP A 185 25.47 -20.52 22.20
N LEU A 186 24.59 -19.84 21.48
CA LEU A 186 23.19 -20.21 21.34
C LEU A 186 22.75 -20.10 19.88
N VAL A 187 22.12 -21.16 19.40
CA VAL A 187 21.37 -21.16 18.12
C VAL A 187 19.91 -21.45 18.46
N VAL A 188 19.02 -20.59 18.03
CA VAL A 188 17.58 -20.80 18.09
C VAL A 188 17.00 -20.95 16.68
N GLU A 189 15.95 -21.76 16.56
CA GLU A 189 15.26 -22.05 15.32
C GLU A 189 13.76 -22.04 15.56
N GLU A 190 13.00 -21.47 14.63
CA GLU A 190 11.53 -21.43 14.69
C GLU A 190 10.92 -21.48 13.29
N THR A 191 9.72 -22.05 13.17
CA THR A 191 8.92 -22.04 11.94
C THR A 191 7.73 -21.12 12.14
N TYR A 192 7.52 -20.22 11.16
CA TYR A 192 6.44 -19.26 11.13
C TYR A 192 5.53 -19.53 9.94
N GLU A 193 4.21 -19.38 10.16
CA GLU A 193 3.22 -19.52 9.11
C GLU A 193 2.33 -18.29 9.04
N PHE A 194 2.07 -17.81 7.82
CA PHE A 194 1.20 -16.66 7.55
C PHE A 194 0.08 -17.08 6.62
N GLY A 195 -1.17 -16.95 7.08
CA GLY A 195 -2.36 -17.21 6.28
C GLY A 195 -2.68 -16.06 5.32
N ARG A 196 -3.42 -16.38 4.27
CA ARG A 196 -3.93 -15.38 3.32
C ARG A 196 -4.99 -14.50 3.96
N HIS A 197 -4.99 -13.21 3.61
CA HIS A 197 -6.07 -12.26 3.91
C HIS A 197 -6.18 -11.22 2.79
N THR A 198 -7.22 -10.37 2.80
CA THR A 198 -7.45 -9.33 1.79
C THR A 198 -7.80 -7.99 2.43
N GLY A 199 -7.67 -6.89 1.69
CA GLY A 199 -7.75 -5.54 2.24
C GLY A 199 -9.15 -4.98 2.47
N VAL A 200 -10.20 -5.69 2.11
CA VAL A 200 -11.64 -5.37 2.31
C VAL A 200 -11.94 -3.87 2.28
N THR A 201 -11.72 -3.24 1.12
CA THR A 201 -12.02 -1.81 0.94
C THR A 201 -13.53 -1.56 1.04
N LEU A 202 -13.97 -0.45 1.67
CA LEU A 202 -15.41 -0.13 1.77
C LEU A 202 -16.05 0.03 0.39
N GLU A 203 -15.42 0.76 -0.51
CA GLU A 203 -15.77 0.75 -1.94
C GLU A 203 -15.12 -0.47 -2.58
N GLY A 204 -15.92 -1.38 -3.17
CA GLY A 204 -15.44 -2.46 -4.03
C GLY A 204 -14.66 -1.91 -5.24
N ARG A 205 -14.00 -2.78 -6.01
CA ARG A 205 -13.39 -2.36 -7.28
C ARG A 205 -14.45 -1.88 -8.24
N ALA A 206 -14.19 -0.78 -8.94
CA ALA A 206 -15.17 -0.09 -9.77
C ALA A 206 -14.50 0.54 -10.98
N LEU A 207 -15.11 0.33 -12.15
CA LEU A 207 -14.65 0.90 -13.41
C LEU A 207 -15.83 1.25 -14.31
N LEU A 208 -15.81 2.45 -14.89
CA LEU A 208 -16.71 2.88 -15.96
C LEU A 208 -15.87 3.35 -17.14
N ALA A 209 -15.90 2.62 -18.25
CA ALA A 209 -15.20 2.96 -19.47
C ALA A 209 -16.17 3.52 -20.51
N ASP A 210 -15.83 4.65 -21.12
CA ASP A 210 -16.58 5.28 -22.21
C ASP A 210 -15.67 5.48 -23.43
N TYR A 211 -15.98 4.78 -24.52
CA TYR A 211 -15.22 4.85 -25.76
C TYR A 211 -15.97 5.64 -26.84
N ASN A 212 -15.37 6.76 -27.25
CA ASN A 212 -15.83 7.56 -28.37
C ASN A 212 -15.16 7.10 -29.67
N SER A 213 -15.91 6.37 -30.50
CA SER A 213 -15.39 5.83 -31.76
C SER A 213 -15.15 6.89 -32.87
N ALA A 214 -15.75 8.09 -32.76
CA ALA A 214 -15.55 9.16 -33.74
C ALA A 214 -14.19 9.85 -33.53
N GLU A 215 -13.76 9.99 -32.28
CA GLU A 215 -12.48 10.61 -31.91
C GLU A 215 -11.39 9.60 -31.58
N HIS A 216 -11.74 8.30 -31.55
CA HIS A 216 -10.85 7.23 -31.10
C HIS A 216 -10.29 7.50 -29.70
N THR A 217 -11.13 7.97 -28.77
CA THR A 217 -10.74 8.29 -27.39
C THR A 217 -11.43 7.38 -26.39
N LEU A 218 -10.70 7.01 -25.32
CA LEU A 218 -11.19 6.21 -24.21
C LEU A 218 -11.07 7.01 -22.90
N THR A 219 -12.21 7.27 -22.26
CA THR A 219 -12.25 7.82 -20.90
C THR A 219 -12.64 6.74 -19.90
N VAL A 220 -11.82 6.52 -18.88
CA VAL A 220 -12.04 5.52 -17.84
C VAL A 220 -12.17 6.20 -16.49
N HIS A 221 -13.37 6.17 -15.89
CA HIS A 221 -13.56 6.49 -14.49
C HIS A 221 -13.23 5.23 -13.68
N HIS A 222 -12.21 5.29 -12.86
CA HIS A 222 -11.62 4.11 -12.26
C HIS A 222 -11.31 4.34 -10.77
N SER A 223 -11.77 3.45 -9.93
CA SER A 223 -11.36 3.39 -8.52
C SER A 223 -9.94 2.83 -8.43
N THR A 224 -8.92 3.64 -8.69
CA THR A 224 -7.51 3.25 -8.79
C THR A 224 -6.57 4.15 -8.01
N GLN A 225 -5.44 3.60 -7.59
CA GLN A 225 -4.33 4.33 -6.93
C GLN A 225 -3.34 4.97 -7.91
N ALA A 226 -3.30 4.52 -9.16
CA ALA A 226 -2.27 4.87 -10.12
C ALA A 226 -2.83 5.15 -11.52
N PRO A 227 -3.56 6.28 -11.71
CA PRO A 227 -4.25 6.56 -12.96
C PRO A 227 -3.33 6.64 -14.17
N HIS A 228 -2.14 7.24 -14.08
CA HIS A 228 -1.19 7.30 -15.22
C HIS A 228 -0.61 5.92 -15.58
N MET A 229 -0.39 5.04 -14.59
CA MET A 229 0.00 3.66 -14.88
C MET A 229 -1.12 2.93 -15.64
N MET A 230 -2.36 3.11 -15.22
CA MET A 230 -3.51 2.51 -15.90
C MET A 230 -3.74 3.10 -17.30
N GLN A 231 -3.46 4.39 -17.50
CA GLN A 231 -3.48 5.04 -18.83
C GLN A 231 -2.51 4.33 -19.80
N ASP A 232 -1.25 4.12 -19.41
CA ASP A 232 -0.26 3.38 -20.21
C ASP A 232 -0.72 1.93 -20.48
N ILE A 233 -1.30 1.26 -19.49
CA ILE A 233 -1.76 -0.12 -19.60
C ILE A 233 -2.95 -0.23 -20.54
N PHE A 234 -3.99 0.59 -20.40
CA PHE A 234 -5.12 0.61 -21.33
C PHE A 234 -4.66 0.91 -22.75
N SER A 235 -3.78 1.90 -22.93
CA SER A 235 -3.20 2.24 -24.24
C SER A 235 -2.59 1.02 -24.92
N ARG A 236 -1.68 0.31 -24.25
CA ARG A 236 -0.92 -0.81 -24.82
C ARG A 236 -1.75 -2.06 -25.07
N HIS A 237 -2.67 -2.38 -24.17
CA HIS A 237 -3.45 -3.61 -24.26
C HIS A 237 -4.72 -3.47 -25.10
N LEU A 238 -5.24 -2.25 -25.31
CA LEU A 238 -6.41 -1.98 -26.14
C LEU A 238 -6.07 -1.35 -27.50
N ASP A 239 -4.77 -1.17 -27.83
CA ASP A 239 -4.30 -0.54 -29.08
C ASP A 239 -4.87 0.87 -29.31
N ILE A 240 -4.93 1.69 -28.25
CA ILE A 240 -5.37 3.09 -28.30
C ILE A 240 -4.15 3.96 -28.02
N PRO A 241 -3.85 5.02 -28.82
CA PRO A 241 -2.76 5.93 -28.51
C PRO A 241 -2.88 6.49 -27.08
N GLU A 242 -1.78 6.57 -26.32
CA GLU A 242 -1.79 7.00 -24.91
C GLU A 242 -2.42 8.38 -24.73
N ALA A 243 -2.20 9.31 -25.68
CA ALA A 243 -2.81 10.64 -25.69
C ALA A 243 -4.35 10.61 -25.82
N ASN A 244 -4.91 9.51 -26.32
CA ASN A 244 -6.35 9.31 -26.48
C ASN A 244 -6.97 8.52 -25.31
N VAL A 245 -6.20 8.18 -24.28
CA VAL A 245 -6.69 7.51 -23.09
C VAL A 245 -6.65 8.49 -21.90
N ARG A 246 -7.78 8.67 -21.25
CA ARG A 246 -7.90 9.46 -20.02
C ARG A 246 -8.40 8.59 -18.88
N VAL A 247 -7.71 8.61 -17.74
CA VAL A 247 -8.14 7.91 -16.52
C VAL A 247 -8.48 8.93 -15.44
N ILE A 248 -9.63 8.76 -14.80
CA ILE A 248 -10.15 9.66 -13.77
C ILE A 248 -10.46 8.87 -12.51
N ALA A 249 -9.74 9.16 -11.43
CA ALA A 249 -9.95 8.64 -10.07
C ALA A 249 -10.37 9.80 -9.16
N LYS A 250 -11.67 10.08 -9.06
CA LYS A 250 -12.19 11.28 -8.35
C LYS A 250 -12.20 11.08 -6.84
N ASP A 251 -13.07 10.24 -6.35
CA ASP A 251 -13.10 9.80 -4.95
C ASP A 251 -12.88 8.29 -4.93
N VAL A 252 -11.99 7.81 -4.08
CA VAL A 252 -11.67 6.39 -3.94
C VAL A 252 -11.92 5.98 -2.50
N GLY A 253 -12.83 5.03 -2.29
CA GLY A 253 -13.31 4.59 -0.98
C GLY A 253 -12.42 3.54 -0.31
N GLY A 254 -11.13 3.87 -0.15
CA GLY A 254 -10.09 2.97 0.35
C GLY A 254 -9.44 2.14 -0.76
N SER A 255 -8.18 1.76 -0.56
CA SER A 255 -7.45 1.00 -1.56
C SER A 255 -6.39 0.06 -0.98
N PHE A 256 -5.53 0.50 -0.09
CA PHE A 256 -4.55 -0.30 0.69
C PHE A 256 -3.65 -1.24 -0.12
N GLY A 257 -3.46 -0.96 -1.42
CA GLY A 257 -2.77 -1.84 -2.36
C GLY A 257 -3.71 -2.65 -3.26
N ILE A 258 -4.96 -2.90 -2.86
CA ILE A 258 -5.94 -3.65 -3.66
C ILE A 258 -6.17 -2.98 -5.02
N LYS A 259 -6.25 -1.65 -5.09
CA LYS A 259 -6.58 -0.88 -6.31
C LYS A 259 -5.35 -0.35 -7.06
N VAL A 260 -4.18 -0.98 -6.90
CA VAL A 260 -2.94 -0.60 -7.60
C VAL A 260 -2.55 -1.57 -8.71
N HIS A 261 -3.29 -2.67 -8.85
CA HIS A 261 -3.01 -3.76 -9.77
C HIS A 261 -3.84 -3.68 -11.05
N VAL A 262 -3.47 -4.52 -12.02
CA VAL A 262 -4.26 -4.77 -13.22
C VAL A 262 -5.13 -5.98 -12.96
N TYR A 263 -6.43 -5.79 -12.98
CA TYR A 263 -7.41 -6.86 -12.83
C TYR A 263 -7.99 -7.25 -14.18
N ALA A 264 -8.16 -8.55 -14.36
CA ALA A 264 -8.65 -9.13 -15.61
C ALA A 264 -10.06 -8.64 -15.97
N ASP A 265 -10.98 -8.57 -15.00
CA ASP A 265 -12.35 -8.08 -15.16
C ASP A 265 -12.43 -6.57 -15.45
N GLU A 266 -11.53 -5.74 -14.89
CA GLU A 266 -11.42 -4.32 -15.19
C GLU A 266 -10.91 -4.10 -16.63
N MET A 267 -9.90 -4.86 -17.05
CA MET A 267 -9.40 -4.83 -18.43
C MET A 267 -10.45 -5.33 -19.41
N ALA A 268 -11.21 -6.37 -19.05
CA ALA A 268 -12.33 -6.86 -19.83
C ALA A 268 -13.42 -5.79 -19.98
N THR A 269 -13.75 -5.05 -18.92
CA THR A 269 -14.75 -3.98 -18.94
C THR A 269 -14.36 -2.85 -19.89
N ALA A 270 -13.10 -2.43 -19.87
CA ALA A 270 -12.58 -1.42 -20.79
C ALA A 270 -12.60 -1.91 -22.26
N ALA A 271 -12.23 -3.17 -22.50
CA ALA A 271 -12.29 -3.80 -23.81
C ALA A 271 -13.73 -3.93 -24.33
N LEU A 272 -14.69 -4.26 -23.45
CA LEU A 272 -16.13 -4.30 -23.80
C LEU A 272 -16.65 -2.93 -24.21
N ALA A 273 -16.22 -1.84 -23.57
CA ALA A 273 -16.60 -0.50 -23.99
C ALA A 273 -16.09 -0.16 -25.40
N VAL A 274 -14.86 -0.56 -25.73
CA VAL A 274 -14.26 -0.39 -27.07
C VAL A 274 -15.02 -1.24 -28.10
N MET A 275 -15.28 -2.50 -27.80
CA MET A 275 -15.98 -3.45 -28.65
C MET A 275 -17.42 -2.99 -28.96
N LEU A 276 -18.14 -2.51 -27.95
CA LEU A 276 -19.56 -2.15 -28.05
C LEU A 276 -19.79 -0.67 -28.40
N LYS A 277 -18.74 0.16 -28.40
CA LYS A 277 -18.77 1.60 -28.69
C LYS A 277 -19.83 2.34 -27.87
N ARG A 278 -19.81 2.08 -26.55
CA ARG A 278 -20.72 2.66 -25.57
C ARG A 278 -20.15 2.60 -24.16
N PRO A 279 -20.66 3.43 -23.24
CA PRO A 279 -20.23 3.34 -21.84
C PRO A 279 -20.59 1.99 -21.22
N VAL A 280 -19.61 1.35 -20.57
CA VAL A 280 -19.78 0.09 -19.82
C VAL A 280 -19.25 0.27 -18.41
N LYS A 281 -20.05 -0.11 -17.42
CA LYS A 281 -19.70 -0.03 -15.99
C LYS A 281 -19.66 -1.43 -15.36
N PHE A 282 -18.61 -1.67 -14.58
CA PHE A 282 -18.44 -2.82 -13.71
C PHE A 282 -18.23 -2.35 -12.27
N ILE A 283 -18.93 -2.98 -11.34
CA ILE A 283 -18.78 -2.78 -9.90
C ILE A 283 -18.72 -4.16 -9.25
N ALA A 284 -17.60 -4.48 -8.62
CA ALA A 284 -17.49 -5.68 -7.82
C ALA A 284 -18.33 -5.53 -6.55
N ASP A 285 -19.25 -6.46 -6.30
CA ASP A 285 -19.93 -6.53 -5.02
C ASP A 285 -19.01 -7.15 -3.95
N ARG A 286 -19.49 -7.25 -2.71
CA ARG A 286 -18.66 -7.70 -1.60
C ARG A 286 -18.23 -9.17 -1.71
N MET A 287 -19.12 -10.05 -2.14
CA MET A 287 -18.81 -11.46 -2.31
C MET A 287 -17.86 -11.68 -3.50
N GLU A 288 -18.10 -10.95 -4.58
CA GLU A 288 -17.21 -10.94 -5.76
C GLU A 288 -15.83 -10.40 -5.40
N SER A 289 -15.74 -9.36 -4.54
CA SER A 289 -14.47 -8.83 -4.04
C SER A 289 -13.67 -9.88 -3.27
N PHE A 290 -14.26 -10.69 -2.40
CA PHE A 290 -13.55 -11.77 -1.72
C PHE A 290 -12.98 -12.82 -2.68
N LEU A 291 -13.67 -13.08 -3.79
CA LEU A 291 -13.23 -14.06 -4.79
C LEU A 291 -12.22 -13.49 -5.78
N SER A 292 -12.25 -12.19 -6.08
CA SER A 292 -11.51 -11.61 -7.21
C SER A 292 -10.51 -10.52 -6.84
N ASP A 293 -10.62 -9.87 -5.66
CA ASP A 293 -9.58 -8.96 -5.19
C ASP A 293 -8.34 -9.75 -4.78
N ILE A 294 -7.16 -9.19 -4.98
CA ILE A 294 -5.93 -9.87 -4.60
C ILE A 294 -5.90 -10.19 -3.10
N HIS A 295 -5.30 -11.31 -2.76
CA HIS A 295 -4.93 -11.66 -1.39
C HIS A 295 -3.48 -11.29 -1.11
N ALA A 296 -3.04 -11.44 0.15
CA ALA A 296 -1.68 -11.21 0.59
C ALA A 296 -1.24 -12.27 1.59
N ARG A 297 0.06 -12.44 1.67
CA ARG A 297 0.79 -13.06 2.77
C ARG A 297 0.52 -14.54 2.99
N GLU A 298 0.85 -15.37 2.03
CA GLU A 298 0.91 -16.80 2.22
C GLU A 298 2.38 -17.25 2.25
N HIS A 299 2.91 -17.45 3.47
CA HIS A 299 4.30 -17.84 3.70
C HIS A 299 4.43 -18.94 4.73
N LYS A 300 5.39 -19.85 4.52
CA LYS A 300 5.91 -20.78 5.51
C LYS A 300 7.41 -20.58 5.59
N ILE A 301 7.89 -20.14 6.76
CA ILE A 301 9.25 -19.65 6.91
C ILE A 301 9.94 -20.37 8.05
N LYS A 302 11.09 -20.93 7.78
CA LYS A 302 12.02 -21.42 8.77
C LYS A 302 13.12 -20.40 8.98
N LEU A 303 13.29 -19.91 10.21
CA LEU A 303 14.30 -18.92 10.55
C LEU A 303 15.17 -19.43 11.71
N ARG A 304 16.49 -19.24 11.57
CA ARG A 304 17.49 -19.52 12.59
C ARG A 304 18.22 -18.22 12.96
N LEU A 305 18.57 -18.10 14.23
CA LEU A 305 19.38 -17.01 14.75
C LEU A 305 20.52 -17.59 15.58
N ALA A 306 21.73 -17.12 15.31
CA ALA A 306 22.95 -17.44 16.07
C ALA A 306 23.35 -16.23 16.93
N CYS A 307 23.62 -16.42 18.22
CA CYS A 307 24.10 -15.36 19.13
C CYS A 307 25.10 -15.86 20.16
N THR A 308 25.82 -14.92 20.76
CA THR A 308 26.70 -15.18 21.91
C THR A 308 25.92 -15.32 23.21
N GLN A 309 26.56 -15.87 24.27
CA GLN A 309 26.00 -15.93 25.63
C GLN A 309 25.70 -14.52 26.19
N ALA A 310 26.44 -13.50 25.74
CA ALA A 310 26.19 -12.10 26.10
C ALA A 310 25.00 -11.49 25.37
N GLY A 311 24.36 -12.22 24.44
CA GLY A 311 23.22 -11.78 23.69
C GLY A 311 23.55 -10.91 22.46
N GLU A 312 24.76 -11.05 21.90
CA GLU A 312 25.13 -10.41 20.63
C GLU A 312 24.69 -11.28 19.44
N ILE A 313 23.92 -10.72 18.50
CA ILE A 313 23.47 -11.41 17.29
C ILE A 313 24.62 -11.54 16.31
N LEU A 314 24.93 -12.76 15.87
CA LEU A 314 25.98 -13.07 14.93
C LEU A 314 25.47 -13.29 13.50
N ALA A 315 24.36 -14.03 13.35
CA ALA A 315 23.85 -14.39 12.02
C ALA A 315 22.35 -14.72 12.04
N PHE A 316 21.71 -14.56 10.87
CA PHE A 316 20.41 -15.14 10.55
C PHE A 316 20.53 -16.12 9.37
N ASP A 317 19.62 -17.11 9.32
CA ASP A 317 19.50 -18.10 8.25
C ASP A 317 17.99 -18.32 7.96
N LEU A 318 17.55 -17.92 6.75
CA LEU A 318 16.15 -17.84 6.33
C LEU A 318 15.87 -18.87 5.22
N ASP A 319 14.81 -19.64 5.36
CA ASP A 319 14.21 -20.46 4.27
C ASP A 319 12.73 -20.11 4.15
N ASP A 320 12.33 -19.44 3.07
CA ASP A 320 10.99 -18.91 2.83
C ASP A 320 10.33 -19.61 1.64
N LEU A 321 9.14 -20.16 1.87
CA LEU A 321 8.25 -20.70 0.86
C LEU A 321 7.00 -19.84 0.76
N THR A 322 6.79 -19.20 -0.41
CA THR A 322 5.72 -18.22 -0.67
C THR A 322 4.74 -18.73 -1.73
N GLY A 323 3.43 -18.71 -1.45
CA GLY A 323 2.37 -19.08 -2.39
C GLY A 323 1.74 -17.86 -3.06
N ILE A 324 1.55 -17.86 -4.40
CA ILE A 324 1.09 -16.68 -5.16
C ILE A 324 -0.15 -16.89 -6.02
N GLY A 325 -0.89 -17.92 -5.96
CA GLY A 325 -1.94 -18.16 -6.93
C GLY A 325 -1.41 -18.61 -8.31
N PRO A 326 -2.26 -18.71 -9.35
CA PRO A 326 -1.84 -19.29 -10.63
C PRO A 326 -1.10 -18.32 -11.55
N TYR A 327 -1.21 -17.02 -11.32
CA TYR A 327 -0.53 -15.98 -12.08
C TYR A 327 0.24 -15.04 -11.17
N SER A 328 1.32 -14.47 -11.69
CA SER A 328 1.96 -13.32 -11.06
C SER A 328 1.22 -12.03 -11.45
N VAL A 329 1.03 -11.11 -10.51
CA VAL A 329 0.25 -9.88 -10.74
C VAL A 329 1.01 -8.86 -11.58
N TYR A 330 0.38 -8.41 -12.66
CA TYR A 330 0.90 -7.40 -13.57
C TYR A 330 0.64 -5.97 -13.05
N PRO A 331 1.56 -4.99 -13.23
CA PRO A 331 2.91 -5.12 -13.82
C PRO A 331 4.01 -5.36 -12.78
N ARG A 332 3.67 -5.58 -11.50
CA ARG A 332 4.62 -5.54 -10.36
C ARG A 332 5.26 -6.87 -9.99
N THR A 333 4.70 -7.96 -10.40
CA THR A 333 4.97 -9.33 -9.97
C THR A 333 4.64 -9.65 -8.50
N SER A 334 4.04 -10.81 -8.27
CA SER A 334 3.74 -11.34 -6.93
C SER A 334 4.99 -11.77 -6.16
N GLY A 335 6.07 -12.12 -6.85
CA GLY A 335 7.35 -12.50 -6.24
C GLY A 335 8.03 -11.39 -5.44
N ILE A 336 7.52 -10.14 -5.52
CA ILE A 336 8.11 -9.02 -4.79
C ILE A 336 7.90 -9.13 -3.27
N GLU A 337 6.83 -9.77 -2.79
CA GLU A 337 6.56 -9.91 -1.37
C GLU A 337 7.62 -10.76 -0.69
N GLY A 338 7.86 -11.98 -1.16
CA GLY A 338 8.95 -12.84 -0.66
C GLY A 338 10.34 -12.20 -0.81
N ASN A 339 10.57 -11.49 -1.94
CA ASN A 339 11.82 -10.77 -2.14
C ASN A 339 12.05 -9.66 -1.07
N GLN A 340 10.98 -8.99 -0.62
CA GLN A 340 11.08 -8.01 0.47
C GLN A 340 11.28 -8.68 1.83
N VAL A 341 10.69 -9.83 2.09
CA VAL A 341 10.96 -10.63 3.29
C VAL A 341 12.47 -10.93 3.38
N VAL A 342 13.06 -11.42 2.30
CA VAL A 342 14.52 -11.68 2.23
C VAL A 342 15.34 -10.41 2.50
N ASN A 343 14.95 -9.27 1.92
CA ASN A 343 15.70 -8.03 2.06
C ASN A 343 15.64 -7.43 3.47
N LEU A 344 14.51 -7.61 4.19
CA LEU A 344 14.22 -6.89 5.43
C LEU A 344 14.43 -7.75 6.69
N THR A 345 14.57 -9.07 6.57
CA THR A 345 14.84 -9.95 7.72
C THR A 345 16.12 -9.54 8.43
N GLY A 346 16.05 -9.36 9.76
CA GLY A 346 17.14 -8.88 10.60
C GLY A 346 17.45 -7.38 10.44
N GLY A 347 16.70 -6.63 9.63
CA GLY A 347 17.00 -5.26 9.20
C GLY A 347 17.35 -4.23 10.27
N PRO A 348 16.69 -4.16 11.44
CA PRO A 348 17.03 -3.18 12.47
C PRO A 348 18.28 -3.54 13.30
N TYR A 349 18.81 -4.75 13.15
CA TYR A 349 19.87 -5.28 14.01
C TYR A 349 21.24 -5.26 13.33
N LYS A 350 22.28 -4.97 14.13
CA LYS A 350 23.68 -5.03 13.72
C LYS A 350 24.14 -6.48 13.65
N HIS A 351 24.12 -7.08 12.48
CA HIS A 351 24.70 -8.39 12.19
C HIS A 351 25.37 -8.34 10.82
N GLN A 352 26.38 -9.15 10.62
CA GLN A 352 27.12 -9.12 9.37
C GLN A 352 26.90 -10.37 8.51
N GLN A 353 26.34 -11.42 9.11
CA GLN A 353 26.20 -12.70 8.44
C GLN A 353 24.73 -13.05 8.22
N TYR A 354 24.41 -13.41 6.98
CA TYR A 354 23.05 -13.73 6.58
C TYR A 354 23.04 -14.72 5.43
N ARG A 355 22.24 -15.76 5.55
CA ARG A 355 21.86 -16.65 4.45
C ARG A 355 20.36 -16.57 4.27
N ALA A 356 19.95 -16.58 3.00
CA ALA A 356 18.53 -16.61 2.64
C ALA A 356 18.29 -17.51 1.44
N LYS A 357 17.20 -18.26 1.52
CA LYS A 357 16.60 -19.02 0.43
C LYS A 357 15.13 -18.65 0.34
N LEU A 358 14.65 -18.37 -0.87
CA LEU A 358 13.27 -18.05 -1.20
C LEU A 358 12.83 -18.91 -2.36
N ASN A 359 11.67 -19.58 -2.21
CA ASN A 359 10.94 -20.20 -3.30
C ASN A 359 9.53 -19.60 -3.38
N VAL A 360 9.19 -19.07 -4.53
CA VAL A 360 7.85 -18.54 -4.83
C VAL A 360 7.14 -19.50 -5.77
N VAL A 361 5.99 -20.05 -5.35
CA VAL A 361 5.31 -21.12 -6.08
C VAL A 361 3.89 -20.74 -6.49
N PHE A 362 3.47 -21.24 -7.66
CA PHE A 362 2.10 -21.12 -8.14
C PHE A 362 1.16 -22.03 -7.34
N THR A 363 -0.08 -21.59 -7.11
CA THR A 363 -1.14 -22.39 -6.49
C THR A 363 -2.49 -22.12 -7.18
N ASN A 364 -3.46 -23.05 -7.07
CA ASN A 364 -4.82 -22.86 -7.59
C ASN A 364 -5.73 -22.13 -6.56
N LYS A 365 -5.21 -21.05 -5.99
CA LYS A 365 -5.95 -20.12 -5.12
C LYS A 365 -5.94 -18.74 -5.76
N ASN A 366 -6.75 -17.79 -5.28
CA ASN A 366 -6.72 -16.43 -5.80
C ASN A 366 -5.28 -15.84 -5.78
N VAL A 367 -5.03 -14.88 -6.64
CA VAL A 367 -3.69 -14.27 -6.80
C VAL A 367 -3.30 -13.47 -5.56
N THR A 368 -2.03 -13.58 -5.12
CA THR A 368 -1.49 -12.72 -4.05
C THR A 368 -0.64 -11.61 -4.65
N CYS A 369 -0.67 -10.44 -4.04
CA CYS A 369 0.24 -9.34 -4.37
C CYS A 369 0.29 -8.26 -3.28
N GLN A 370 0.72 -7.07 -3.68
CA GLN A 370 0.90 -5.94 -2.77
C GLN A 370 -0.40 -5.55 -2.06
N TYR A 371 -0.40 -5.78 -0.78
CA TYR A 371 -1.31 -5.22 0.20
C TYR A 371 -0.46 -4.47 1.24
N ARG A 372 -0.96 -3.41 1.85
CA ARG A 372 -0.28 -2.48 2.75
C ARG A 372 0.91 -3.10 3.50
N ALA A 373 2.12 -2.55 3.33
CA ALA A 373 3.38 -3.05 3.88
C ALA A 373 3.84 -4.42 3.32
N VAL A 374 4.10 -4.47 2.02
CA VAL A 374 4.48 -5.67 1.24
C VAL A 374 5.69 -6.40 1.82
N GLY A 375 5.48 -7.59 2.37
CA GLY A 375 6.53 -8.39 3.03
C GLY A 375 7.01 -7.86 4.38
N HIS A 376 6.77 -6.60 4.74
CA HIS A 376 7.26 -5.99 5.99
C HIS A 376 6.68 -6.65 7.24
N PRO A 377 5.35 -6.88 7.38
CA PRO A 377 4.81 -7.53 8.58
C PRO A 377 5.35 -8.94 8.81
N ILE A 378 5.66 -9.64 7.71
CA ILE A 378 6.25 -10.98 7.75
C ILE A 378 7.69 -10.88 8.25
N ALA A 379 8.54 -10.06 7.59
CA ALA A 379 9.93 -9.87 7.95
C ALA A 379 10.09 -9.37 9.40
N VAL A 380 9.22 -8.45 9.84
CA VAL A 380 9.20 -7.95 11.22
C VAL A 380 8.78 -9.06 12.18
N ALA A 381 7.67 -9.76 11.93
CA ALA A 381 7.17 -10.79 12.84
C ALA A 381 8.18 -11.93 13.03
N ILE A 382 8.80 -12.45 11.97
CA ILE A 382 9.79 -13.53 12.07
C ILE A 382 11.08 -13.04 12.75
N THR A 383 11.57 -11.85 12.41
CA THR A 383 12.77 -11.27 13.03
C THR A 383 12.56 -11.04 14.52
N GLU A 384 11.47 -10.37 14.88
CA GLU A 384 11.19 -10.01 16.26
C GLU A 384 10.77 -11.22 17.11
N GLY A 385 10.13 -12.21 16.49
CA GLY A 385 9.76 -13.46 17.15
C GLY A 385 10.97 -14.32 17.52
N ILE A 386 11.96 -14.43 16.63
CA ILE A 386 13.18 -15.20 16.94
C ILE A 386 14.13 -14.44 17.86
N VAL A 387 14.13 -13.10 17.81
CA VAL A 387 14.85 -12.23 18.74
C VAL A 387 14.31 -12.39 20.16
N ASP A 388 12.99 -12.41 20.36
CA ASP A 388 12.36 -12.67 21.65
C ASP A 388 12.65 -14.10 22.14
N LEU A 389 12.63 -15.08 21.25
CA LEU A 389 12.99 -16.46 21.60
C LEU A 389 14.43 -16.55 22.12
N ALA A 390 15.38 -15.90 21.45
CA ALA A 390 16.78 -15.86 21.87
C ALA A 390 16.95 -15.15 23.22
N ALA A 391 16.32 -13.97 23.40
CA ALA A 391 16.34 -13.23 24.67
C ALA A 391 15.83 -14.11 25.82
N ASN A 392 14.69 -14.76 25.66
CA ASN A 392 14.09 -15.64 26.65
C ASN A 392 14.99 -16.85 26.97
N LYS A 393 15.63 -17.48 25.99
CA LYS A 393 16.55 -18.60 26.18
C LYS A 393 17.81 -18.20 26.95
N LEU A 394 18.28 -16.97 26.76
CA LEU A 394 19.41 -16.39 27.49
C LEU A 394 19.03 -15.82 28.88
N GLY A 395 17.72 -15.73 29.19
CA GLY A 395 17.25 -15.09 30.43
C GLY A 395 17.43 -13.57 30.41
N LEU A 396 17.52 -12.95 29.26
CA LEU A 396 17.65 -11.51 29.07
C LEU A 396 16.27 -10.84 28.87
N ASP A 397 16.14 -9.62 29.39
CA ASP A 397 14.95 -8.82 29.11
C ASP A 397 14.86 -8.50 27.61
N PRO A 398 13.68 -8.66 26.96
CA PRO A 398 13.51 -8.45 25.54
C PRO A 398 13.85 -7.01 25.06
N ALA A 399 13.61 -5.98 25.88
CA ALA A 399 13.98 -4.61 25.55
C ALA A 399 15.50 -4.41 25.62
N GLU A 400 16.16 -4.99 26.65
CA GLU A 400 17.59 -4.94 26.78
C GLU A 400 18.33 -5.72 25.70
N PHE A 401 17.81 -6.89 25.27
CA PHE A 401 18.36 -7.63 24.13
C PHE A 401 18.33 -6.81 22.84
N ARG A 402 17.20 -6.10 22.59
CA ARG A 402 17.08 -5.16 21.47
C ARG A 402 18.06 -4.00 21.58
N ARG A 403 18.15 -3.37 22.76
CA ARG A 403 19.08 -2.24 22.99
C ARG A 403 20.52 -2.58 22.62
N ARG A 404 20.98 -3.79 22.93
CA ARG A 404 22.33 -4.28 22.60
C ARG A 404 22.56 -4.48 21.12
N ASN A 405 21.53 -4.87 20.39
CA ASN A 405 21.65 -5.34 19.01
C ASN A 405 21.16 -4.37 17.95
N LEU A 406 20.32 -3.39 18.29
CA LEU A 406 19.91 -2.37 17.34
C LEU A 406 21.12 -1.62 16.78
N VAL A 407 21.08 -1.29 15.47
CA VAL A 407 22.09 -0.43 14.86
C VAL A 407 22.08 0.92 15.58
N PRO A 408 23.22 1.39 16.13
CA PRO A 408 23.26 2.66 16.83
C PRO A 408 22.86 3.84 15.92
N ASP A 409 22.14 4.82 16.46
CA ASP A 409 21.62 5.97 15.69
C ASP A 409 22.73 6.82 15.07
N ASP A 410 23.97 6.72 15.54
CA ASP A 410 25.19 7.39 15.01
C ASP A 410 25.99 6.52 14.01
N ALA A 411 25.63 5.24 13.83
CA ALA A 411 26.29 4.32 12.90
C ALA A 411 25.75 4.40 11.45
N TYR A 412 24.87 5.33 11.17
CA TYR A 412 24.33 5.53 9.83
C TYR A 412 25.17 6.52 8.99
N PRO A 413 25.26 6.37 7.63
CA PRO A 413 24.54 5.38 6.82
C PRO A 413 25.03 3.95 7.06
N HIS A 414 24.08 3.00 7.12
CA HIS A 414 24.33 1.59 7.37
C HIS A 414 23.96 0.74 6.14
N THR A 415 24.71 -0.32 5.88
CA THR A 415 24.35 -1.33 4.89
C THR A 415 24.05 -2.64 5.61
N SER A 416 22.81 -3.14 5.48
CA SER A 416 22.42 -4.42 6.06
C SER A 416 23.15 -5.60 5.42
N ALA A 417 23.15 -6.76 6.07
CA ALA A 417 23.73 -7.99 5.52
C ALA A 417 23.01 -8.46 4.22
N SER A 418 21.78 -8.02 3.98
CA SER A 418 21.05 -8.22 2.70
C SER A 418 21.49 -7.26 1.59
N GLY A 419 22.35 -6.29 1.89
CA GLY A 419 22.87 -5.31 0.93
C GLY A 419 22.04 -4.01 0.81
N MET A 420 21.02 -3.80 1.65
CA MET A 420 20.24 -2.56 1.64
C MET A 420 21.01 -1.42 2.30
N LYS A 421 21.19 -0.33 1.55
CA LYS A 421 21.77 0.92 2.06
C LYS A 421 20.68 1.77 2.71
N MET A 422 20.82 2.04 3.99
CA MET A 422 19.91 2.84 4.78
C MET A 422 20.56 4.16 5.19
N GLU A 423 19.83 5.27 5.02
CA GLU A 423 20.17 6.55 5.63
C GLU A 423 19.88 6.51 7.15
N LYS A 424 20.06 7.62 7.85
CA LYS A 424 19.88 7.68 9.29
C LYS A 424 18.48 7.21 9.74
N LEU A 425 18.45 6.20 10.62
CA LEU A 425 17.30 5.72 11.35
C LEU A 425 17.46 6.01 12.85
N SER A 426 16.39 5.83 13.64
CA SER A 426 16.30 6.28 15.04
C SER A 426 15.73 5.20 15.96
N HIS A 427 16.05 3.92 15.71
CA HIS A 427 15.48 2.82 16.49
C HIS A 427 15.80 2.90 17.99
N GLN A 428 17.00 3.34 18.38
CA GLN A 428 17.36 3.47 19.80
C GLN A 428 16.52 4.55 20.47
N GLN A 429 16.36 5.71 19.83
CA GLN A 429 15.51 6.79 20.35
C GLN A 429 14.02 6.37 20.38
N CYS A 430 13.55 5.63 19.37
CA CYS A 430 12.21 5.07 19.37
C CYS A 430 11.99 4.10 20.53
N LEU A 431 12.96 3.21 20.83
CA LEU A 431 12.90 2.26 21.93
C LEU A 431 12.80 3.00 23.28
N ASP A 432 13.69 3.94 23.53
CA ASP A 432 13.71 4.68 24.80
C ASP A 432 12.39 5.45 25.03
N LYS A 433 11.90 6.10 23.99
CA LYS A 433 10.63 6.82 24.05
C LYS A 433 9.45 5.87 24.28
N LEU A 434 9.41 4.72 23.59
CA LEU A 434 8.36 3.71 23.74
C LEU A 434 8.32 3.15 25.17
N LEU A 435 9.46 2.73 25.73
CA LEU A 435 9.55 2.19 27.09
C LEU A 435 9.08 3.20 28.13
N THR A 436 9.38 4.48 27.91
CA THR A 436 8.90 5.58 28.76
C THR A 436 7.39 5.74 28.64
N LEU A 437 6.84 5.81 27.41
CA LEU A 437 5.40 6.00 27.17
C LEU A 437 4.54 4.86 27.74
N MET A 438 5.03 3.64 27.71
CA MET A 438 4.31 2.49 28.23
C MET A 438 4.53 2.22 29.73
N ASN A 439 5.49 2.92 30.36
CA ASN A 439 5.95 2.64 31.73
C ASN A 439 6.34 1.16 31.88
N TYR A 440 7.26 0.73 31.01
CA TYR A 440 7.61 -0.67 30.78
C TYR A 440 7.92 -1.44 32.05
N ASP A 441 8.75 -0.89 32.96
CA ASP A 441 9.16 -1.56 34.19
C ASP A 441 7.98 -1.83 35.13
N ALA A 442 7.03 -0.89 35.20
CA ALA A 442 5.82 -1.06 36.02
C ALA A 442 4.92 -2.16 35.45
N LEU A 443 4.77 -2.22 34.11
CA LEU A 443 4.01 -3.29 33.44
C LEU A 443 4.67 -4.67 33.68
N ARG A 444 5.98 -4.77 33.62
CA ARG A 444 6.72 -6.01 33.94
C ARG A 444 6.52 -6.42 35.39
N ALA A 445 6.59 -5.48 36.34
CA ALA A 445 6.32 -5.75 37.76
C ALA A 445 4.87 -6.20 38.00
N GLU A 446 3.89 -5.56 37.41
CA GLU A 446 2.47 -5.95 37.44
C GLU A 446 2.26 -7.37 36.91
N GLN A 447 2.88 -7.69 35.77
CA GLN A 447 2.79 -9.00 35.12
C GLN A 447 3.21 -10.14 36.08
N VAL A 448 4.29 -9.95 36.84
CA VAL A 448 4.74 -10.95 37.80
C VAL A 448 3.67 -11.21 38.88
N VAL A 449 3.06 -10.15 39.41
CA VAL A 449 1.99 -10.26 40.41
C VAL A 449 0.75 -10.94 39.87
N LEU A 450 0.35 -10.58 38.64
CA LEU A 450 -0.84 -11.14 38.00
C LEU A 450 -0.67 -12.63 37.69
N ARG A 451 0.51 -13.06 37.26
CA ARG A 451 0.82 -14.48 37.01
C ARG A 451 0.61 -15.35 38.25
N GLN A 452 0.94 -14.83 39.45
CA GLN A 452 0.70 -15.52 40.72
C GLN A 452 -0.80 -15.69 41.05
N ARG A 453 -1.65 -14.86 40.41
CA ARG A 453 -3.11 -14.90 40.56
C ARG A 453 -3.80 -15.69 39.43
N GLY A 454 -3.03 -16.34 38.54
CA GLY A 454 -3.57 -17.06 37.37
C GLY A 454 -4.02 -16.17 36.22
N VAL A 455 -3.60 -14.87 36.19
CA VAL A 455 -3.88 -13.95 35.08
C VAL A 455 -2.63 -13.85 34.20
N TYR A 456 -2.73 -14.23 32.95
CA TYR A 456 -1.61 -14.35 32.03
C TYR A 456 -1.60 -13.18 31.05
N ARG A 457 -0.98 -12.08 31.45
CA ARG A 457 -0.68 -10.95 30.57
C ARG A 457 0.69 -11.11 29.93
N GLY A 458 0.82 -10.64 28.71
CA GLY A 458 2.09 -10.63 27.98
C GLY A 458 2.36 -9.26 27.35
N ILE A 459 3.64 -8.92 27.29
CA ILE A 459 4.16 -7.69 26.69
C ILE A 459 5.07 -8.09 25.54
N GLY A 460 4.76 -7.63 24.33
CA GLY A 460 5.55 -7.88 23.12
C GLY A 460 6.05 -6.59 22.50
N LEU A 461 7.29 -6.62 22.03
CA LEU A 461 7.96 -5.54 21.33
C LEU A 461 8.25 -5.96 19.90
N ALA A 462 8.21 -5.02 18.95
CA ALA A 462 8.60 -5.25 17.56
C ALA A 462 9.25 -3.99 16.97
N ALA A 463 10.53 -4.06 16.61
CA ALA A 463 11.23 -3.04 15.87
C ALA A 463 10.96 -3.21 14.36
N MET A 464 10.58 -2.14 13.67
CA MET A 464 10.18 -2.23 12.27
C MET A 464 10.94 -1.24 11.39
N ILE A 465 11.11 -1.65 10.12
CA ILE A 465 11.56 -0.80 9.02
C ILE A 465 10.51 -0.89 7.91
N GLU A 466 10.13 0.26 7.35
CA GLU A 466 9.31 0.36 6.15
C GLU A 466 10.10 1.00 5.03
N VAL A 467 10.12 0.40 3.84
CA VAL A 467 10.68 1.03 2.63
C VAL A 467 9.67 2.01 2.07
N THR A 468 10.07 3.27 1.92
CA THR A 468 9.23 4.36 1.43
C THR A 468 9.92 5.10 0.28
N ASN A 469 9.20 5.97 -0.43
CA ASN A 469 9.76 6.82 -1.48
C ASN A 469 10.68 6.07 -2.47
N PRO A 470 10.20 5.01 -3.15
CA PRO A 470 11.05 4.18 -4.00
C PRO A 470 11.65 4.97 -5.16
N SER A 471 12.95 4.83 -5.38
CA SER A 471 13.66 5.38 -6.53
C SER A 471 13.45 4.54 -7.80
N PRO A 472 13.83 5.04 -8.99
CA PRO A 472 13.80 4.25 -10.22
C PRO A 472 14.60 2.95 -10.18
N ALA A 473 15.56 2.83 -9.24
CA ALA A 473 16.35 1.61 -9.05
C ALA A 473 15.50 0.40 -8.57
N PHE A 474 14.28 0.62 -8.10
CA PHE A 474 13.41 -0.46 -7.62
C PHE A 474 12.66 -1.17 -8.76
N TYR A 475 11.83 -0.45 -9.52
CA TYR A 475 11.08 -1.04 -10.62
C TYR A 475 11.68 -0.74 -12.01
N GLY A 476 12.25 0.46 -12.19
CA GLY A 476 12.75 0.90 -13.49
C GLY A 476 13.87 0.02 -14.05
N VAL A 477 14.78 -0.46 -13.22
CA VAL A 477 15.86 -1.38 -13.63
C VAL A 477 15.34 -2.72 -14.15
N GLY A 478 14.14 -3.14 -13.73
CA GLY A 478 13.47 -4.34 -14.21
C GLY A 478 12.66 -4.15 -15.48
N GLY A 479 12.67 -2.95 -16.06
CA GLY A 479 11.90 -2.60 -17.25
C GLY A 479 10.41 -2.40 -16.99
N ALA A 480 9.96 -2.37 -15.73
CA ALA A 480 8.58 -2.06 -15.40
C ALA A 480 8.26 -0.60 -15.70
N ARG A 481 7.16 -0.36 -16.42
CA ARG A 481 6.65 0.99 -16.72
C ARG A 481 5.87 1.57 -15.54
N ILE A 482 6.53 1.65 -14.39
CA ILE A 482 5.99 2.20 -13.14
C ILE A 482 6.82 3.40 -12.78
N SER A 483 6.21 4.58 -12.80
CA SER A 483 6.91 5.83 -12.52
C SER A 483 7.31 5.92 -11.05
N SER A 484 8.60 6.16 -10.79
CA SER A 484 9.14 6.49 -9.46
C SER A 484 9.27 8.00 -9.22
N GLN A 485 8.74 8.84 -10.11
CA GLN A 485 8.61 10.27 -9.94
C GLN A 485 7.17 10.67 -9.69
N ASP A 486 6.95 11.84 -9.10
CA ASP A 486 5.69 12.56 -9.12
C ASP A 486 5.89 13.99 -9.58
N GLY A 487 4.84 14.57 -10.17
CA GLY A 487 4.80 15.92 -10.66
C GLY A 487 3.78 16.77 -9.92
N ALA A 488 4.08 18.05 -9.78
CA ALA A 488 3.13 19.06 -9.32
C ALA A 488 3.15 20.28 -10.23
N THR A 489 1.96 20.78 -10.56
CA THR A 489 1.77 22.08 -11.23
C THR A 489 1.08 23.03 -10.30
N LEU A 490 1.71 24.16 -9.96
CA LEU A 490 1.10 25.21 -9.19
C LEU A 490 0.83 26.42 -10.09
N ARG A 491 -0.36 26.99 -9.99
CA ARG A 491 -0.78 28.13 -10.80
C ARG A 491 -1.49 29.16 -9.91
N LEU A 492 -1.06 30.43 -10.03
CA LEU A 492 -1.80 31.57 -9.47
C LEU A 492 -2.96 31.90 -10.40
N GLU A 493 -4.17 31.93 -9.87
CA GLU A 493 -5.37 32.34 -10.61
C GLU A 493 -5.56 33.87 -10.57
N PRO A 494 -6.33 34.46 -11.51
CA PRO A 494 -6.63 35.90 -11.50
C PRO A 494 -7.25 36.41 -10.19
N THR A 495 -7.88 35.52 -9.43
CA THR A 495 -8.51 35.80 -8.13
C THR A 495 -7.55 35.78 -6.95
N GLY A 496 -6.26 35.49 -7.17
CA GLY A 496 -5.27 35.30 -6.11
C GLY A 496 -5.36 33.94 -5.39
N MET A 497 -6.16 33.01 -5.93
CA MET A 497 -6.14 31.60 -5.51
C MET A 497 -4.96 30.86 -6.16
N VAL A 498 -4.47 29.81 -5.49
CA VAL A 498 -3.45 28.90 -6.03
C VAL A 498 -4.10 27.55 -6.32
N THR A 499 -4.05 27.13 -7.57
CA THR A 499 -4.44 25.77 -7.96
C THR A 499 -3.19 24.89 -7.97
N CYS A 500 -3.26 23.74 -7.25
CA CYS A 500 -2.21 22.73 -7.14
C CYS A 500 -2.70 21.42 -7.77
N LEU A 501 -2.09 21.05 -8.91
CA LEU A 501 -2.38 19.80 -9.64
C LEU A 501 -1.27 18.81 -9.32
N VAL A 502 -1.61 17.61 -8.80
CA VAL A 502 -0.61 16.63 -8.35
C VAL A 502 -0.93 15.24 -8.90
N SER A 503 0.10 14.49 -9.30
CA SER A 503 -0.03 13.12 -9.81
C SER A 503 -0.37 12.07 -8.73
N VAL A 504 -0.20 12.38 -7.46
CA VAL A 504 -0.58 11.53 -6.32
C VAL A 504 -2.10 11.54 -6.16
N THR A 505 -2.71 10.38 -5.92
CA THR A 505 -4.17 10.25 -5.78
C THR A 505 -4.65 10.34 -4.33
N GLU A 506 -5.85 10.89 -4.14
CA GLU A 506 -6.59 10.85 -2.87
C GLU A 506 -7.38 9.54 -2.77
N GLN A 507 -7.28 8.84 -1.62
CA GLN A 507 -7.95 7.56 -1.35
C GLN A 507 -8.53 7.53 0.08
N GLY A 508 -8.66 8.71 0.69
CA GLY A 508 -9.08 8.90 2.07
C GLY A 508 -7.95 9.19 3.06
N GLN A 509 -6.68 9.18 2.63
CA GLN A 509 -5.52 9.45 3.51
C GLN A 509 -5.28 10.93 3.80
N GLY A 510 -6.00 11.86 3.15
CA GLY A 510 -5.88 13.30 3.39
C GLY A 510 -4.83 14.00 2.52
N THR A 511 -4.52 13.48 1.37
CA THR A 511 -3.55 14.03 0.40
C THR A 511 -3.87 15.49 0.04
N GLU A 512 -5.14 15.84 -0.17
CA GLU A 512 -5.54 17.21 -0.50
C GLU A 512 -5.13 18.21 0.60
N ALA A 513 -5.29 17.84 1.89
CA ALA A 513 -4.89 18.69 3.01
C ALA A 513 -3.37 18.83 3.11
N VAL A 514 -2.64 17.71 3.00
CA VAL A 514 -1.17 17.69 3.07
C VAL A 514 -0.55 18.57 1.98
N PHE A 515 -1.02 18.45 0.75
CA PHE A 515 -0.47 19.25 -0.36
C PHE A 515 -0.89 20.71 -0.29
N ALA A 516 -2.09 21.01 0.24
CA ALA A 516 -2.49 22.39 0.49
C ALA A 516 -1.57 23.07 1.51
N GLN A 517 -1.19 22.39 2.60
CA GLN A 517 -0.24 22.91 3.60
C GLN A 517 1.14 23.19 2.99
N ILE A 518 1.69 22.23 2.22
CA ILE A 518 3.01 22.38 1.58
C ILE A 518 2.98 23.53 0.56
N ALA A 519 1.93 23.60 -0.28
CA ALA A 519 1.78 24.65 -1.27
C ALA A 519 1.61 26.05 -0.62
N ALA A 520 0.81 26.14 0.46
CA ALA A 520 0.60 27.36 1.20
C ALA A 520 1.90 27.93 1.75
N ASP A 521 2.71 27.11 2.43
CA ASP A 521 4.02 27.49 2.96
C ASP A 521 5.03 27.83 1.85
N ALA A 522 5.05 27.01 0.78
CA ALA A 522 6.00 27.21 -0.31
C ALA A 522 5.76 28.48 -1.11
N VAL A 523 4.49 28.85 -1.33
CA VAL A 523 4.10 30.07 -2.06
C VAL A 523 4.06 31.29 -1.14
N GLY A 524 3.65 31.14 0.13
CA GLY A 524 3.41 32.23 1.08
C GLY A 524 1.97 32.73 1.08
N VAL A 525 1.01 31.81 0.95
CA VAL A 525 -0.43 32.07 0.95
C VAL A 525 -1.11 31.33 2.09
N SER A 526 -2.31 31.75 2.45
CA SER A 526 -3.13 31.00 3.41
C SER A 526 -3.63 29.67 2.78
N VAL A 527 -3.79 28.62 3.62
CA VAL A 527 -4.18 27.30 3.16
C VAL A 527 -5.56 27.26 2.49
N ASP A 528 -6.48 28.11 2.89
CA ASP A 528 -7.81 28.29 2.30
C ASP A 528 -7.76 28.90 0.88
N ARG A 529 -6.63 29.47 0.48
CA ARG A 529 -6.37 29.97 -0.87
C ARG A 529 -5.77 28.89 -1.79
N VAL A 530 -5.54 27.68 -1.31
CA VAL A 530 -5.00 26.57 -2.11
C VAL A 530 -6.10 25.57 -2.45
N ARG A 531 -6.27 25.31 -3.74
CA ARG A 531 -7.14 24.25 -4.25
C ARG A 531 -6.31 23.12 -4.82
N VAL A 532 -6.40 21.93 -4.24
CA VAL A 532 -5.70 20.73 -4.73
C VAL A 532 -6.61 19.93 -5.67
N ILE A 533 -6.05 19.43 -6.75
CA ILE A 533 -6.73 18.55 -7.72
C ILE A 533 -5.79 17.37 -8.00
N THR A 534 -6.35 16.14 -7.91
CA THR A 534 -5.64 14.89 -8.12
C THR A 534 -6.42 13.95 -9.03
N GLY A 535 -5.80 12.86 -9.48
CA GLY A 535 -6.49 11.70 -10.02
C GLY A 535 -7.03 11.82 -11.44
N ASP A 536 -6.62 12.81 -12.25
CA ASP A 536 -7.07 12.99 -13.63
C ASP A 536 -5.88 13.14 -14.58
N THR A 537 -5.64 12.14 -15.42
CA THR A 537 -4.46 12.09 -16.30
C THR A 537 -4.42 13.17 -17.39
N ALA A 538 -5.54 13.78 -17.72
CA ALA A 538 -5.59 14.90 -18.67
C ALA A 538 -5.25 16.25 -18.02
N VAL A 539 -5.24 16.33 -16.69
CA VAL A 539 -5.11 17.59 -15.95
C VAL A 539 -3.85 17.61 -15.09
N THR A 540 -3.52 16.47 -14.43
CA THR A 540 -2.37 16.38 -13.54
C THR A 540 -1.08 16.01 -14.30
N PRO A 541 0.10 16.45 -13.83
CA PRO A 541 1.37 16.00 -14.40
C PRO A 541 1.52 14.47 -14.33
N TYR A 542 2.28 13.89 -15.24
CA TYR A 542 2.58 12.46 -15.24
C TYR A 542 3.33 12.04 -13.97
N GLY A 543 2.88 10.96 -13.31
CA GLY A 543 3.52 10.47 -12.09
C GLY A 543 3.06 9.08 -11.68
N GLY A 544 3.61 8.59 -10.57
CA GLY A 544 3.42 7.22 -10.12
C GLY A 544 2.11 6.94 -9.40
N GLY A 545 1.43 7.96 -8.89
CA GLY A 545 0.25 7.77 -8.03
C GLY A 545 0.61 7.40 -6.58
N THR A 546 -0.31 6.79 -5.86
CA THR A 546 -0.19 6.51 -4.42
C THR A 546 0.06 5.03 -4.14
N TRP A 547 1.28 4.67 -3.75
CA TRP A 547 1.74 3.34 -3.33
C TRP A 547 3.09 3.44 -2.62
N ALA A 548 3.50 2.42 -1.83
CA ALA A 548 4.77 2.39 -1.10
C ALA A 548 5.05 3.67 -0.30
N SER A 549 4.04 4.20 0.37
CA SER A 549 4.12 5.35 1.28
C SER A 549 4.87 6.57 0.70
N ARG A 550 4.67 6.86 -0.61
CA ARG A 550 5.44 7.85 -1.37
C ARG A 550 4.80 9.24 -1.48
N GLY A 551 3.51 9.36 -1.14
CA GLY A 551 2.73 10.57 -1.42
C GLY A 551 3.34 11.85 -0.87
N ALA A 552 3.60 11.92 0.44
CA ALA A 552 4.19 13.08 1.08
C ALA A 552 5.66 13.30 0.66
N GLY A 553 6.46 12.22 0.60
CA GLY A 553 7.90 12.34 0.35
C GLY A 553 8.24 12.68 -1.11
N ILE A 554 7.56 12.09 -2.10
CA ILE A 554 7.83 12.34 -3.53
C ILE A 554 6.92 13.44 -4.05
N GLY A 555 5.60 13.29 -3.91
CA GLY A 555 4.63 14.28 -4.37
C GLY A 555 4.73 15.59 -3.61
N GLY A 556 4.91 15.54 -2.28
CA GLY A 556 5.08 16.73 -1.44
C GLY A 556 6.34 17.51 -1.79
N GLU A 557 7.46 16.85 -2.08
CA GLU A 557 8.68 17.52 -2.56
C GLU A 557 8.46 18.21 -3.92
N ALA A 558 7.73 17.56 -4.85
CA ALA A 558 7.39 18.21 -6.13
C ALA A 558 6.51 19.46 -5.92
N VAL A 559 5.57 19.43 -4.97
CA VAL A 559 4.75 20.60 -4.59
C VAL A 559 5.61 21.70 -3.99
N LEU A 560 6.53 21.37 -3.06
CA LEU A 560 7.44 22.34 -2.44
C LEU A 560 8.29 23.04 -3.51
N GLN A 561 8.92 22.29 -4.42
CA GLN A 561 9.77 22.83 -5.47
C GLN A 561 8.97 23.71 -6.45
N SER A 562 7.77 23.27 -6.86
CA SER A 562 6.90 24.08 -7.72
C SER A 562 6.44 25.36 -7.03
N GLY A 563 6.08 25.28 -5.74
CA GLY A 563 5.62 26.41 -4.95
C GLY A 563 6.70 27.48 -4.77
N LYS A 564 7.94 27.08 -4.50
CA LYS A 564 9.07 28.01 -4.39
C LYS A 564 9.34 28.77 -5.68
N VAL A 565 9.27 28.09 -6.82
CA VAL A 565 9.46 28.75 -8.13
C VAL A 565 8.26 29.66 -8.44
N LEU A 566 7.02 29.23 -8.16
CA LEU A 566 5.85 30.10 -8.33
C LEU A 566 5.93 31.35 -7.44
N ARG A 567 6.35 31.21 -6.16
CA ARG A 567 6.60 32.36 -5.27
C ARG A 567 7.61 33.33 -5.89
N SER A 568 8.72 32.79 -6.42
CA SER A 568 9.73 33.58 -7.13
C SER A 568 9.13 34.39 -8.27
N ASN A 569 8.36 33.73 -9.15
CA ASN A 569 7.75 34.35 -10.32
C ASN A 569 6.68 35.39 -9.92
N ILE A 570 5.92 35.15 -8.86
CA ILE A 570 4.95 36.14 -8.31
C ILE A 570 5.70 37.39 -7.85
N LEU A 571 6.85 37.25 -7.18
CA LEU A 571 7.65 38.39 -6.73
C LEU A 571 8.29 39.16 -7.89
N ASP A 572 8.67 38.47 -8.96
CA ASP A 572 9.14 39.11 -10.20
C ASP A 572 8.06 39.96 -10.87
N VAL A 573 6.82 39.40 -10.95
CA VAL A 573 5.63 40.14 -11.44
C VAL A 573 5.32 41.34 -10.53
N ALA A 574 5.36 41.16 -9.21
CA ALA A 574 5.15 42.25 -8.26
C ALA A 574 6.21 43.35 -8.41
N GLY A 575 7.48 42.97 -8.59
CA GLY A 575 8.56 43.89 -8.83
C GLY A 575 8.34 44.73 -10.10
N ALA A 576 7.91 44.11 -11.20
CA ALA A 576 7.59 44.78 -12.44
C ALA A 576 6.40 45.77 -12.27
N ILE A 577 5.34 45.37 -11.58
CA ILE A 577 4.16 46.23 -11.35
C ILE A 577 4.53 47.43 -10.44
N LEU A 578 5.27 47.17 -9.36
CA LEU A 578 5.58 48.14 -8.33
C LEU A 578 6.84 48.97 -8.66
N GLN A 579 7.54 48.68 -9.76
CA GLN A 579 8.84 49.26 -10.13
C GLN A 579 9.86 49.17 -8.97
N SER A 580 9.87 48.03 -8.28
CA SER A 580 10.69 47.73 -7.13
C SER A 580 11.58 46.52 -7.37
N SER A 581 12.75 46.50 -6.74
CA SER A 581 13.61 45.31 -6.80
C SER A 581 12.93 44.17 -6.04
N ARG A 582 12.98 42.96 -6.62
CA ARG A 582 12.43 41.76 -6.07
C ARG A 582 12.88 41.44 -4.63
N GLU A 583 14.19 41.73 -4.35
CA GLU A 583 14.79 41.49 -3.04
C GLU A 583 14.18 42.37 -1.93
N MET A 584 13.45 43.41 -2.31
CA MET A 584 12.72 44.27 -1.39
C MET A 584 11.28 43.79 -1.10
N LEU A 585 10.86 42.74 -1.78
CA LEU A 585 9.49 42.26 -1.71
C LEU A 585 9.45 40.82 -1.16
N ASP A 586 8.40 40.52 -0.40
CA ASP A 586 8.08 39.15 0.03
C ASP A 586 6.56 38.92 0.02
N LEU A 587 6.17 37.63 0.13
CA LEU A 587 4.77 37.19 0.22
C LEU A 587 4.45 36.75 1.64
N LYS A 588 3.42 37.35 2.21
CA LYS A 588 2.86 37.00 3.50
C LYS A 588 1.35 37.20 3.49
N ASP A 589 0.61 36.21 3.98
CA ASP A 589 -0.85 36.29 4.19
C ASP A 589 -1.62 36.79 2.94
N ASN A 590 -1.30 36.22 1.77
CA ASN A 590 -1.89 36.54 0.46
C ASN A 590 -1.56 37.97 -0.07
N GLN A 591 -0.52 38.60 0.46
CA GLN A 591 -0.15 39.98 0.14
C GLN A 591 1.33 40.06 -0.18
N VAL A 592 1.67 40.94 -1.09
CA VAL A 592 3.06 41.37 -1.35
C VAL A 592 3.38 42.48 -0.33
N ILE A 593 4.46 42.28 0.41
CA ILE A 593 4.94 43.20 1.45
C ILE A 593 6.35 43.71 1.12
N ASP A 594 6.69 44.90 1.63
CA ASP A 594 8.06 45.36 1.70
C ASP A 594 8.82 44.65 2.83
N VAL A 595 9.93 43.99 2.55
CA VAL A 595 10.67 43.16 3.53
C VAL A 595 11.21 43.99 4.69
N ARG A 596 11.54 45.28 4.46
CA ARG A 596 12.15 46.13 5.49
C ARG A 596 11.15 46.73 6.44
N THR A 597 9.96 47.07 5.91
CA THR A 597 8.94 47.81 6.67
C THR A 597 7.77 46.96 7.13
N GLY A 598 7.55 45.78 6.45
CA GLY A 598 6.36 44.97 6.62
C GLY A 598 5.10 45.60 6.00
N GLU A 599 5.24 46.72 5.28
CA GLU A 599 4.10 47.42 4.66
C GLU A 599 3.54 46.58 3.49
N VAL A 600 2.20 46.47 3.47
CA VAL A 600 1.49 45.81 2.37
C VAL A 600 1.57 46.71 1.12
N LYS A 601 2.11 46.20 0.02
CA LYS A 601 2.21 46.92 -1.24
C LYS A 601 1.05 46.57 -2.20
N MET A 602 0.63 45.32 -2.25
CA MET A 602 -0.54 44.89 -3.03
C MET A 602 -1.06 43.53 -2.61
N SER A 603 -2.30 43.23 -2.90
CA SER A 603 -2.85 41.88 -2.74
C SER A 603 -2.52 40.96 -3.92
N LEU A 604 -2.51 39.63 -3.70
CA LEU A 604 -2.39 38.65 -4.80
C LEU A 604 -3.59 38.71 -5.77
N THR A 605 -4.77 39.12 -5.33
CA THR A 605 -5.91 39.36 -6.21
C THR A 605 -5.64 40.51 -7.19
N GLU A 606 -5.07 41.62 -6.70
CA GLU A 606 -4.72 42.75 -7.57
C GLU A 606 -3.55 42.38 -8.51
N LEU A 607 -2.53 41.68 -8.01
CA LEU A 607 -1.44 41.18 -8.84
C LEU A 607 -1.97 40.26 -9.96
N GLY A 608 -2.82 39.30 -9.63
CA GLY A 608 -3.44 38.39 -10.61
C GLY A 608 -4.30 39.15 -11.62
N ARG A 609 -5.08 40.15 -11.18
CA ARG A 609 -5.86 41.00 -12.06
C ARG A 609 -4.97 41.73 -13.07
N VAL A 610 -3.87 42.31 -12.64
CA VAL A 610 -2.94 43.03 -13.54
C VAL A 610 -2.27 42.03 -14.50
N ALA A 611 -1.69 40.97 -13.98
CA ALA A 611 -0.95 40.00 -14.77
C ALA A 611 -1.77 39.33 -15.90
N TYR A 612 -3.07 39.07 -15.65
CA TYR A 612 -3.94 38.38 -16.63
C TYR A 612 -4.77 39.32 -17.51
N PHE A 613 -5.17 40.51 -17.02
CA PHE A 613 -6.11 41.37 -17.72
C PHE A 613 -5.53 42.72 -18.11
N ARG A 614 -4.36 43.08 -17.59
CA ARG A 614 -3.66 44.31 -17.94
C ARG A 614 -2.15 44.10 -18.18
N PRO A 615 -1.78 43.03 -18.97
CA PRO A 615 -0.36 42.80 -19.30
C PRO A 615 0.26 43.94 -20.09
N ASP A 616 -0.57 44.79 -20.71
CA ASP A 616 -0.18 46.04 -21.37
C ASP A 616 0.49 47.07 -20.44
N THR A 617 0.29 46.94 -19.12
CA THR A 617 0.90 47.81 -18.11
C THR A 617 2.27 47.29 -17.60
N LEU A 618 2.67 46.11 -18.01
CA LEU A 618 3.99 45.52 -17.70
C LEU A 618 5.03 45.95 -18.75
N PRO A 619 6.34 45.87 -18.44
CA PRO A 619 7.39 46.10 -19.43
C PRO A 619 7.20 45.25 -20.69
N MET A 620 7.51 45.78 -21.85
CA MET A 620 7.17 45.18 -23.15
C MET A 620 7.79 43.79 -23.39
N ASP A 621 8.93 43.52 -22.76
CA ASP A 621 9.65 42.25 -22.83
C ASP A 621 9.44 41.33 -21.62
N PHE A 622 8.57 41.75 -20.69
CA PHE A 622 8.30 40.99 -19.48
C PHE A 622 7.15 39.97 -19.70
N GLN A 623 7.40 38.71 -19.35
CA GLN A 623 6.39 37.63 -19.38
C GLN A 623 6.03 37.18 -17.96
N SER A 624 4.75 37.16 -17.66
CA SER A 624 4.22 36.70 -16.36
C SER A 624 4.07 35.17 -16.34
N GLU A 625 5.04 34.46 -15.84
CA GLU A 625 5.00 32.99 -15.72
C GLU A 625 4.36 32.57 -14.39
N LEU A 626 3.03 32.60 -14.30
CA LEU A 626 2.26 32.28 -13.09
C LEU A 626 1.76 30.84 -13.04
N MET A 627 2.35 29.95 -13.86
CA MET A 627 2.12 28.51 -13.84
C MET A 627 3.46 27.78 -13.92
N VAL A 628 3.71 26.92 -12.94
CA VAL A 628 5.00 26.20 -12.78
C VAL A 628 4.77 24.72 -12.59
N THR A 629 5.46 23.89 -13.36
CA THR A 629 5.48 22.43 -13.18
C THR A 629 6.86 21.97 -12.77
N ARG A 630 6.97 21.16 -11.73
CA ARG A 630 8.20 20.46 -11.33
C ARG A 630 7.89 18.98 -11.07
N HIS A 631 8.89 18.14 -11.31
CA HIS A 631 8.89 16.73 -10.97
C HIS A 631 10.00 16.45 -9.98
N TYR A 632 9.71 15.56 -9.03
CA TYR A 632 10.74 15.07 -8.13
C TYR A 632 10.93 13.56 -8.30
N THR A 633 12.19 13.14 -8.32
CA THR A 633 12.61 11.73 -8.40
C THR A 633 13.65 11.48 -7.33
N PRO A 634 13.43 10.56 -6.39
CA PRO A 634 14.42 10.18 -5.38
C PRO A 634 15.70 9.65 -6.01
N ARG A 635 16.87 10.07 -5.47
CA ARG A 635 18.20 9.66 -5.94
C ARG A 635 19.11 9.38 -4.74
N GLY A 636 20.18 8.63 -4.98
CA GLY A 636 21.19 8.33 -3.96
C GLY A 636 20.95 7.04 -3.20
N TYR A 637 19.72 6.76 -2.77
CA TYR A 637 19.28 5.52 -2.14
C TYR A 637 18.17 4.84 -2.97
N GLY A 638 18.02 3.51 -2.82
CA GLY A 638 16.92 2.78 -3.45
C GLY A 638 15.56 3.19 -2.86
N PHE A 639 15.57 3.56 -1.58
CA PHE A 639 14.41 3.97 -0.78
C PHE A 639 14.80 5.04 0.24
N ALA A 640 13.84 5.81 0.72
CA ALA A 640 13.86 6.33 2.07
C ALA A 640 13.29 5.25 3.01
N PHE A 641 13.55 5.38 4.32
CA PHE A 641 13.13 4.38 5.29
C PHE A 641 12.42 5.04 6.47
N THR A 642 11.18 4.65 6.69
CA THR A 642 10.48 4.91 7.94
C THR A 642 10.80 3.79 8.90
N ASN A 643 10.99 4.12 10.16
CA ASN A 643 11.29 3.15 11.21
C ASN A 643 10.53 3.45 12.49
N GLY A 644 10.47 2.47 13.36
CA GLY A 644 9.81 2.62 14.64
C GLY A 644 9.86 1.36 15.48
N ILE A 645 9.24 1.43 16.64
CA ILE A 645 9.01 0.28 17.52
C ILE A 645 7.55 0.30 17.97
N GLN A 646 6.92 -0.87 17.92
CA GLN A 646 5.57 -1.08 18.42
C GLN A 646 5.59 -2.02 19.63
N ALA A 647 4.59 -1.87 20.50
CA ALA A 647 4.40 -2.76 21.64
C ALA A 647 2.93 -3.10 21.82
N SER A 648 2.66 -4.34 22.24
CA SER A 648 1.32 -4.81 22.59
C SER A 648 1.30 -5.33 24.02
N LEU A 649 0.19 -5.07 24.73
CA LEU A 649 -0.16 -5.71 25.99
C LEU A 649 -1.41 -6.56 25.76
N VAL A 650 -1.30 -7.86 25.99
CA VAL A 650 -2.40 -8.80 25.85
C VAL A 650 -2.70 -9.51 27.17
N GLU A 651 -3.93 -10.03 27.29
CA GLU A 651 -4.30 -11.00 28.30
C GLU A 651 -4.80 -12.27 27.61
N VAL A 652 -4.24 -13.41 27.96
CA VAL A 652 -4.57 -14.71 27.36
C VAL A 652 -5.36 -15.54 28.37
N ASP A 653 -6.57 -15.90 27.99
CA ASP A 653 -7.36 -16.90 28.70
C ASP A 653 -6.87 -18.30 28.27
N ILE A 654 -6.15 -18.96 29.16
CA ILE A 654 -5.55 -20.27 28.87
C ILE A 654 -6.56 -21.42 28.80
N ASP A 655 -7.79 -21.23 29.27
CA ASP A 655 -8.84 -22.28 29.25
C ASP A 655 -9.65 -22.25 27.95
N THR A 656 -9.80 -21.06 27.36
CA THR A 656 -10.54 -20.87 26.11
C THR A 656 -9.65 -20.57 24.90
N GLY A 657 -8.41 -20.19 25.14
CA GLY A 657 -7.47 -19.72 24.10
C GLY A 657 -7.74 -18.30 23.61
N PHE A 658 -8.75 -17.60 24.14
CA PHE A 658 -9.02 -16.22 23.73
C PHE A 658 -7.90 -15.27 24.17
N VAL A 659 -7.54 -14.37 23.24
CA VAL A 659 -6.56 -13.32 23.45
C VAL A 659 -7.27 -11.97 23.41
N LYS A 660 -7.18 -11.23 24.53
CA LYS A 660 -7.68 -9.86 24.63
C LYS A 660 -6.52 -8.89 24.47
N LEU A 661 -6.59 -8.05 23.45
CA LEU A 661 -5.63 -6.96 23.26
C LEU A 661 -6.02 -5.78 24.16
N LEU A 662 -5.22 -5.49 25.18
CA LEU A 662 -5.53 -4.47 26.20
C LEU A 662 -5.06 -3.08 25.80
N LYS A 663 -3.84 -2.97 25.25
CA LYS A 663 -3.25 -1.71 24.79
C LYS A 663 -2.26 -1.96 23.67
N HIS A 664 -2.07 -0.94 22.84
CA HIS A 664 -1.04 -0.93 21.83
C HIS A 664 -0.31 0.43 21.82
N TRP A 665 1.00 0.40 21.68
CA TRP A 665 1.85 1.57 21.58
C TRP A 665 2.65 1.53 20.29
N CYS A 666 2.88 2.71 19.70
CA CYS A 666 3.75 2.84 18.54
C CYS A 666 4.57 4.13 18.67
N VAL A 667 5.89 4.03 18.53
CA VAL A 667 6.76 5.18 18.31
C VAL A 667 7.36 5.04 16.92
N GLU A 668 7.11 6.02 16.07
CA GLU A 668 7.46 6.01 14.65
C GLU A 668 8.27 7.25 14.27
N ASP A 669 9.14 7.10 13.26
CA ASP A 669 9.90 8.16 12.64
C ASP A 669 9.65 8.16 11.13
N CYS A 670 8.72 8.99 10.68
CA CYS A 670 8.41 9.22 9.27
C CYS A 670 9.08 10.50 8.71
N GLY A 671 10.14 10.98 9.33
CA GLY A 671 10.81 12.22 8.97
C GLY A 671 10.00 13.45 9.31
N THR A 672 9.97 14.45 8.43
CA THR A 672 9.18 15.67 8.66
C THR A 672 7.68 15.37 8.66
N ILE A 673 7.03 15.70 9.77
CA ILE A 673 5.58 15.56 9.95
C ILE A 673 4.88 16.79 9.37
N ILE A 674 4.11 16.59 8.29
CA ILE A 674 3.39 17.68 7.62
C ILE A 674 2.09 18.01 8.36
N ASN A 675 1.30 16.99 8.71
CA ASN A 675 0.04 17.14 9.43
C ASN A 675 -0.02 16.07 10.53
N PRO A 676 0.21 16.42 11.79
CA PRO A 676 0.27 15.46 12.91
C PRO A 676 -0.98 14.60 13.05
N GLN A 677 -2.17 15.18 12.92
CA GLN A 677 -3.43 14.44 13.04
C GLN A 677 -3.55 13.37 11.94
N LEU A 678 -3.22 13.70 10.69
CA LEU A 678 -3.31 12.75 9.58
C LEU A 678 -2.26 11.64 9.68
N VAL A 679 -1.07 11.94 10.21
CA VAL A 679 -0.04 10.92 10.50
C VAL A 679 -0.56 9.95 11.55
N ASP A 680 -1.11 10.45 12.66
CA ASP A 680 -1.69 9.62 13.73
C ASP A 680 -2.83 8.73 13.21
N GLU A 681 -3.72 9.27 12.36
CA GLU A 681 -4.81 8.52 11.75
C GLU A 681 -4.29 7.41 10.82
N GLN A 682 -3.23 7.68 10.06
CA GLN A 682 -2.58 6.68 9.19
C GLN A 682 -1.95 5.54 10.02
N ILE A 683 -1.25 5.87 11.10
CA ILE A 683 -0.61 4.88 11.98
C ILE A 683 -1.67 4.00 12.63
N ARG A 684 -2.72 4.59 13.24
CA ARG A 684 -3.83 3.84 13.85
C ARG A 684 -4.52 2.93 12.84
N GLY A 685 -4.88 3.45 11.67
CA GLY A 685 -5.49 2.64 10.61
C GLY A 685 -4.57 1.53 10.09
N GLY A 686 -3.25 1.73 10.09
CA GLY A 686 -2.26 0.71 9.78
C GLY A 686 -2.20 -0.39 10.84
N ILE A 687 -2.17 0.01 12.12
CA ILE A 687 -2.17 -0.91 13.27
C ILE A 687 -3.41 -1.80 13.25
N VAL A 688 -4.62 -1.23 13.01
CA VAL A 688 -5.87 -2.01 12.93
C VAL A 688 -5.79 -3.11 11.86
N GLN A 689 -5.27 -2.80 10.68
CA GLN A 689 -5.08 -3.83 9.64
C GLN A 689 -4.00 -4.86 10.01
N GLY A 690 -2.96 -4.45 10.72
CA GLY A 690 -1.97 -5.39 11.28
C GLY A 690 -2.56 -6.31 12.34
N ILE A 691 -3.44 -5.77 13.21
CA ILE A 691 -4.20 -6.54 14.21
C ILE A 691 -5.12 -7.56 13.50
N GLY A 692 -5.86 -7.12 12.49
CA GLY A 692 -6.76 -7.98 11.72
C GLY A 692 -6.04 -9.20 11.15
N GLY A 693 -4.96 -8.97 10.40
CA GLY A 693 -4.16 -10.06 9.83
C GLY A 693 -3.50 -10.96 10.89
N ALA A 694 -3.15 -10.41 12.06
CA ALA A 694 -2.58 -11.20 13.14
C ALA A 694 -3.60 -12.03 13.93
N MET A 695 -4.85 -11.57 14.06
CA MET A 695 -5.79 -12.13 15.02
C MET A 695 -7.00 -12.80 14.40
N THR A 696 -7.57 -12.24 13.30
CA THR A 696 -8.92 -12.58 12.88
C THR A 696 -9.09 -12.81 11.38
N GLU A 697 -8.40 -12.08 10.54
CA GLU A 697 -8.59 -12.11 9.09
C GLU A 697 -7.86 -13.30 8.45
N HIS A 698 -8.61 -14.16 7.76
CA HIS A 698 -8.04 -15.33 7.09
C HIS A 698 -8.91 -15.73 5.90
N CYS A 699 -8.34 -15.86 4.71
CA CYS A 699 -8.98 -16.49 3.56
C CYS A 699 -8.72 -18.01 3.62
N LEU A 700 -9.73 -18.75 4.04
CA LEU A 700 -9.66 -20.20 4.21
C LEU A 700 -10.02 -20.91 2.90
N TYR A 701 -9.16 -21.82 2.47
CA TYR A 701 -9.35 -22.63 1.28
C TYR A 701 -9.48 -24.11 1.64
N SER A 702 -10.42 -24.81 0.99
CA SER A 702 -10.46 -26.27 1.01
C SER A 702 -9.37 -26.89 0.13
N ASN A 703 -9.14 -28.19 0.26
CA ASN A 703 -8.10 -28.88 -0.53
C ASN A 703 -8.37 -28.86 -2.04
N ASP A 704 -9.63 -28.70 -2.45
CA ASP A 704 -10.03 -28.54 -3.85
C ASP A 704 -10.05 -27.08 -4.32
N GLY A 705 -9.55 -26.16 -3.49
CA GLY A 705 -9.33 -24.75 -3.82
C GLY A 705 -10.55 -23.85 -3.76
N GLN A 706 -11.57 -24.24 -2.99
CA GLN A 706 -12.76 -23.42 -2.74
C GLN A 706 -12.52 -22.46 -1.58
N LEU A 707 -12.80 -21.16 -1.74
CA LEU A 707 -12.82 -20.20 -0.64
C LEU A 707 -14.01 -20.48 0.28
N GLN A 708 -13.73 -20.80 1.55
CA GLN A 708 -14.74 -21.26 2.52
C GLN A 708 -15.45 -20.12 3.25
N ASN A 709 -14.82 -18.94 3.34
CA ASN A 709 -15.29 -17.80 4.14
C ASN A 709 -15.30 -16.49 3.35
N GLY A 710 -15.89 -16.51 2.16
CA GLY A 710 -15.99 -15.37 1.24
C GLY A 710 -17.16 -14.41 1.54
N THR A 711 -17.58 -14.24 2.80
CA THR A 711 -18.64 -13.31 3.21
C THR A 711 -18.20 -12.47 4.41
N MET A 712 -18.87 -11.31 4.63
CA MET A 712 -18.61 -10.49 5.82
C MET A 712 -19.05 -11.14 7.14
N ALA A 713 -19.83 -12.23 7.09
CA ALA A 713 -20.21 -12.98 8.26
C ALA A 713 -19.10 -13.95 8.73
N ASP A 714 -18.31 -14.45 7.80
CA ASP A 714 -17.31 -15.49 8.03
C ASP A 714 -15.88 -14.96 8.00
N TYR A 715 -15.64 -13.89 7.25
CA TYR A 715 -14.35 -13.18 7.21
C TYR A 715 -14.35 -12.05 8.24
N LEU A 716 -13.60 -12.23 9.32
CA LEU A 716 -13.69 -11.40 10.52
C LEU A 716 -12.83 -10.15 10.42
N VAL A 717 -13.34 -9.10 9.80
CA VAL A 717 -12.71 -7.78 9.80
C VAL A 717 -12.78 -7.18 11.21
N PRO A 718 -11.68 -6.58 11.74
CA PRO A 718 -11.69 -5.96 13.06
C PRO A 718 -12.79 -4.90 13.23
N MET A 719 -13.54 -4.96 14.30
CA MET A 719 -14.57 -3.98 14.65
C MET A 719 -14.05 -2.95 15.66
N ALA A 720 -14.61 -1.74 15.63
CA ALA A 720 -14.16 -0.63 16.49
C ALA A 720 -14.17 -0.98 18.00
N GLY A 721 -15.15 -1.76 18.47
CA GLY A 721 -15.26 -2.17 19.88
C GLY A 721 -14.21 -3.20 20.32
N GLU A 722 -13.49 -3.82 19.40
CA GLU A 722 -12.42 -4.80 19.66
C GLU A 722 -11.04 -4.15 19.72
N MET A 723 -10.92 -2.91 19.24
CA MET A 723 -9.65 -2.21 19.16
C MET A 723 -9.26 -1.64 20.51
N PRO A 724 -7.98 -1.80 20.92
CA PRO A 724 -7.48 -1.23 22.15
C PRO A 724 -7.24 0.27 22.02
N ASP A 725 -7.02 0.93 23.16
CA ASP A 725 -6.40 2.25 23.17
C ASP A 725 -5.00 2.20 22.53
N MET A 726 -4.78 3.06 21.53
CA MET A 726 -3.50 3.18 20.83
C MET A 726 -2.80 4.47 21.24
N ILE A 727 -1.63 4.33 21.85
CA ILE A 727 -0.80 5.45 22.29
C ILE A 727 0.33 5.63 21.29
N LEU A 728 0.38 6.81 20.67
CA LEU A 728 1.35 7.11 19.63
C LEU A 728 2.41 8.10 20.12
N GLY A 729 3.61 7.98 19.60
CA GLY A 729 4.70 8.91 19.77
C GLY A 729 5.55 9.00 18.51
N HIS A 730 6.24 10.12 18.34
CA HIS A 730 7.03 10.39 17.15
C HIS A 730 8.48 10.75 17.52
N VAL A 731 9.42 10.24 16.74
CA VAL A 731 10.78 10.75 16.59
C VAL A 731 10.85 11.39 15.21
N VAL A 732 11.64 12.45 15.05
CA VAL A 732 11.72 13.18 13.79
C VAL A 732 13.15 13.20 13.29
N THR A 733 13.44 12.38 12.26
CA THR A 733 14.72 12.34 11.56
C THR A 733 14.47 12.57 10.06
N PRO A 734 14.48 13.83 9.58
CA PRO A 734 14.23 14.14 8.18
C PRO A 734 15.20 13.41 7.25
N THR A 735 14.69 12.92 6.09
CA THR A 735 15.56 12.43 5.03
C THR A 735 16.41 13.56 4.46
N LYS A 736 17.65 13.25 4.10
CA LYS A 736 18.56 14.21 3.46
C LYS A 736 18.44 14.20 1.93
N THR A 737 17.61 13.33 1.36
CA THR A 737 17.45 13.19 -0.09
C THR A 737 16.46 14.19 -0.68
N SER A 738 15.66 14.86 0.16
CA SER A 738 14.70 15.90 -0.21
C SER A 738 14.77 17.08 0.75
N GLU A 739 14.36 18.26 0.30
CA GLU A 739 14.34 19.47 1.14
C GLU A 739 13.18 19.43 2.16
N LEU A 740 12.04 18.86 1.76
CA LEU A 740 10.90 18.66 2.66
C LEU A 740 11.27 17.73 3.83
N GLY A 741 12.17 16.79 3.60
CA GLY A 741 12.63 15.83 4.60
C GLY A 741 11.58 14.80 5.01
N ALA A 742 10.42 14.73 4.35
CA ALA A 742 9.37 13.78 4.65
C ALA A 742 9.71 12.38 4.12
N LYS A 743 9.45 11.38 4.94
CA LYS A 743 9.40 9.96 4.58
C LYS A 743 7.93 9.53 4.42
N GLY A 744 7.67 8.26 4.27
CA GLY A 744 6.30 7.74 4.25
C GLY A 744 5.77 7.42 5.66
N ALA A 745 4.44 7.41 5.81
CA ALA A 745 3.76 6.97 7.04
C ALA A 745 2.55 6.07 6.72
N GLY A 746 2.48 5.59 5.47
CA GLY A 746 1.30 4.87 4.96
C GLY A 746 1.18 3.45 5.47
N GLU A 747 2.27 2.75 5.69
CA GLU A 747 2.32 1.29 5.86
C GLU A 747 2.96 0.84 7.19
N ALA A 748 3.71 1.70 7.87
CA ALA A 748 4.49 1.36 9.06
C ALA A 748 3.64 0.80 10.21
N GLY A 749 2.45 1.35 10.45
CA GLY A 749 1.52 0.83 11.46
C GLY A 749 1.20 -0.65 11.24
N THR A 750 1.00 -1.06 9.99
CA THR A 750 0.72 -2.47 9.62
C THR A 750 1.97 -3.34 9.76
N ALA A 751 3.16 -2.79 9.52
CA ALA A 751 4.40 -3.56 9.53
C ALA A 751 4.75 -4.13 10.92
N GLY A 752 4.59 -3.33 12.00
CA GLY A 752 5.03 -3.72 13.35
C GLY A 752 4.00 -4.49 14.16
N ALA A 753 2.70 -4.24 13.95
CA ALA A 753 1.66 -4.76 14.84
C ALA A 753 1.61 -6.29 14.95
N PRO A 754 1.72 -7.09 13.86
CA PRO A 754 1.68 -8.55 13.98
C PRO A 754 2.82 -9.12 14.84
N GLY A 755 4.04 -8.58 14.68
CA GLY A 755 5.19 -9.00 15.47
C GLY A 755 5.04 -8.67 16.96
N ALA A 756 4.56 -7.46 17.28
CA ALA A 756 4.30 -7.04 18.66
C ALA A 756 3.24 -7.91 19.34
N ILE A 757 2.15 -8.24 18.64
CA ILE A 757 1.08 -9.10 19.15
C ILE A 757 1.59 -10.53 19.37
N MET A 758 2.30 -11.10 18.39
CA MET A 758 2.88 -12.45 18.51
C MET A 758 3.79 -12.57 19.74
N ASN A 759 4.67 -11.60 19.91
CA ASN A 759 5.60 -11.58 21.05
C ASN A 759 4.85 -11.42 22.38
N ALA A 760 3.79 -10.60 22.41
CA ALA A 760 2.94 -10.45 23.60
C ALA A 760 2.23 -11.76 23.98
N ILE A 761 1.65 -12.44 22.99
CA ILE A 761 1.00 -13.75 23.24
C ILE A 761 2.05 -14.76 23.76
N ASN A 762 3.21 -14.85 23.12
CA ASN A 762 4.25 -15.77 23.50
C ASN A 762 4.86 -15.44 24.87
N ASP A 763 4.94 -14.16 25.26
CA ASP A 763 5.34 -13.75 26.62
C ASP A 763 4.28 -14.16 27.67
N ALA A 764 2.99 -14.05 27.38
CA ALA A 764 1.93 -14.56 28.25
C ALA A 764 2.00 -16.08 28.47
N LEU A 765 2.41 -16.81 27.42
CA LEU A 765 2.49 -18.28 27.42
C LEU A 765 3.82 -18.85 27.96
N LEU A 766 4.81 -18.01 28.27
CA LEU A 766 6.12 -18.45 28.79
C LEU A 766 6.04 -19.43 29.99
N PRO A 767 5.14 -19.26 30.99
CA PRO A 767 5.04 -20.20 32.12
C PRO A 767 4.69 -21.63 31.67
N PHE A 768 4.03 -21.78 30.51
CA PHE A 768 3.63 -23.08 29.98
C PHE A 768 4.63 -23.64 28.98
N LYS A 769 5.71 -22.93 28.66
CA LYS A 769 6.69 -23.26 27.63
C LYS A 769 6.00 -23.43 26.23
N ALA A 770 4.86 -22.78 26.04
CA ALA A 770 4.07 -22.81 24.81
C ALA A 770 4.41 -21.61 23.94
N ARG A 771 4.33 -21.79 22.62
CA ARG A 771 4.53 -20.72 21.61
C ARG A 771 3.54 -20.85 20.48
N VAL A 772 3.09 -19.71 19.96
CA VAL A 772 2.22 -19.62 18.76
C VAL A 772 2.96 -18.78 17.72
N THR A 773 3.20 -19.36 16.55
CA THR A 773 3.96 -18.76 15.45
C THR A 773 3.21 -18.79 14.11
N ALA A 774 2.01 -19.35 14.09
CA ALA A 774 1.12 -19.42 12.92
C ALA A 774 0.01 -18.37 13.04
N GLN A 775 -0.07 -17.44 12.08
CA GLN A 775 -1.12 -16.41 11.97
C GLN A 775 -2.29 -16.86 11.10
N PRO A 776 -3.51 -16.41 11.47
CA PRO A 776 -3.92 -15.61 12.63
C PRO A 776 -3.87 -16.41 13.95
N PHE A 777 -3.64 -15.71 15.07
CA PHE A 777 -3.52 -16.31 16.41
C PHE A 777 -4.89 -16.62 17.01
N THR A 778 -5.57 -17.59 16.40
CA THR A 778 -6.93 -18.00 16.81
C THR A 778 -6.90 -18.70 18.17
N PRO A 779 -8.03 -18.72 18.91
CA PRO A 779 -8.18 -19.49 20.15
C PRO A 779 -7.75 -20.95 20.01
N GLU A 780 -8.11 -21.60 18.90
CA GLU A 780 -7.71 -22.98 18.62
C GLU A 780 -6.19 -23.15 18.55
N ARG A 781 -5.47 -22.24 17.87
CA ARG A 781 -3.99 -22.28 17.76
C ARG A 781 -3.32 -22.06 19.12
N VAL A 782 -3.88 -21.18 19.95
CA VAL A 782 -3.41 -20.97 21.33
C VAL A 782 -3.61 -22.24 22.17
N LEU A 783 -4.80 -22.88 22.10
CA LEU A 783 -5.09 -24.14 22.82
C LEU A 783 -4.21 -25.30 22.33
N ARG A 784 -3.95 -25.41 21.02
CA ARG A 784 -3.01 -26.41 20.46
C ARG A 784 -1.59 -26.20 21.01
N ALA A 785 -1.12 -24.96 21.07
CA ALA A 785 0.20 -24.65 21.63
C ALA A 785 0.29 -25.01 23.13
N LEU A 786 -0.82 -24.90 23.87
CA LEU A 786 -0.95 -25.32 25.27
C LEU A 786 -1.15 -26.84 25.44
N GLY A 787 -1.32 -27.60 24.35
CA GLY A 787 -1.60 -29.04 24.38
C GLY A 787 -2.99 -29.40 24.93
N LYS A 788 -3.97 -28.49 24.78
CA LYS A 788 -5.35 -28.68 25.27
C LYS A 788 -6.31 -29.23 24.21
N VAL A 789 -5.96 -29.12 22.91
CA VAL A 789 -6.70 -29.64 21.75
C VAL A 789 -5.73 -30.17 20.69
#